data_99a9722df7b172cf9534491a3cc40341
#
_entry.id   99a9722df7b172cf9534491a3cc40341
#
_cell.length_a   1.000
_cell.length_b   1.000
_cell.length_c   1.000
_cell.angle_alpha   90.00
_cell.angle_beta   90.00
_cell.angle_gamma   90.00
#
_symmetry.space_group_name_H-M   'P 1'
#
loop_
_entity.id
_entity.type
_entity.pdbx_description
1 polymer ?
#
loop_
_entity_poly.entity_id
_entity_poly.type
_entity_poly.pdbx_seq_one_letter_code
_entity_poly.pdbx_strand_id
1 'polypeptide(L)'
;MRTQCRIGLAVLSLVALVVRPVAAQTATTAGEFSVEPPTLVSLGFDWKITGDDNRNAQVDLTYRKKGEAAWKRGLPLLRLQREWVNGGPPQATDNPLMPRFPFDYVVPNMFSGSALNLEPDTEYECRLVLTDPDGVRGEAAKTVTVRTRREPQPATGGKTYHVYPVGWTGPKEEPAFTGLMSAYYMGTAHYDYQNAYPARVKAGDVILVHAGLYVSDRFHYMNGAARPGYLSLGTVFDGTYYLTASGTADRPIVIKGAGDGEVIFDGDGAQNLFNLMAANYNYFEGLTIRNTNVAFLTGIKDIAGSSGFTLKRSRIYNVGRAVQDDWSGSKNYYIADNSFVGRHDPDRMMSWIGAIWEKFPGFPELLTSEYAIKVYGQGHVVAYNYLAHWHDAIDVATYGNPDGAPDPIADRLPVSIDFYGNDMFNMGDNCIESDGGAHNIRVFRNRCFNVASQALSAQPMYGGPVYFYQNLVYNAPASGSLKFVATPAGVLVYQNTFVGEVVARGPASNVHFRNNLIISQEELDPVFAVGTYTNYSTSDYNAFRPYPGKDGGFEWNTPLPAVPADYKSAPVVHRFKTLREYSGATGQDTHSVLVDYDTFVAVTMPDKSDPQRLYKPDGLDFRLRPGSAAVDAGVALPSINDDFTGRAPDIGAYEIGRPVPHYGPR
;
A
#
# COMPACT_ATOMS: atom_id res chain seq x y z
N MET A 1 -72.45 24.94 -44.96
CA MET A 1 -71.05 25.35 -44.85
C MET A 1 -70.24 24.09 -44.59
N ARG A 2 -69.47 23.67 -45.57
CA ARG A 2 -68.65 22.42 -45.51
C ARG A 2 -67.26 22.74 -44.99
N THR A 3 -66.84 22.13 -43.88
CA THR A 3 -65.50 22.22 -43.36
C THR A 3 -64.77 20.95 -43.78
N GLN A 4 -63.70 21.08 -44.59
CA GLN A 4 -62.86 19.98 -45.02
C GLN A 4 -61.84 19.69 -43.94
N CYS A 5 -61.79 18.44 -43.51
CA CYS A 5 -60.70 17.88 -42.65
C CYS A 5 -59.56 17.40 -43.54
N ARG A 6 -58.39 18.00 -43.41
CA ARG A 6 -57.13 17.51 -44.06
C ARG A 6 -56.43 16.58 -43.11
N ILE A 7 -56.30 15.30 -43.49
CA ILE A 7 -55.48 14.28 -42.80
C ILE A 7 -54.09 14.43 -43.35
N GLY A 8 -53.15 14.85 -42.49
CA GLY A 8 -51.71 14.84 -42.78
C GLY A 8 -51.10 13.48 -42.44
N LEU A 9 -50.59 12.79 -43.45
CA LEU A 9 -49.83 11.56 -43.31
C LEU A 9 -48.42 11.91 -42.83
N ALA A 10 -48.08 11.58 -41.57
CA ALA A 10 -46.69 11.66 -41.08
C ALA A 10 -45.99 10.34 -41.42
N VAL A 11 -44.99 10.41 -42.31
CA VAL A 11 -44.11 9.30 -42.62
C VAL A 11 -43.03 9.25 -41.53
N LEU A 12 -43.11 8.27 -40.63
CA LEU A 12 -42.06 7.95 -39.68
C LEU A 12 -40.95 7.17 -40.41
N SER A 13 -39.84 7.83 -40.72
CA SER A 13 -38.63 7.15 -41.21
C SER A 13 -37.93 6.46 -40.04
N LEU A 14 -38.07 5.14 -39.95
CA LEU A 14 -37.34 4.30 -39.01
C LEU A 14 -35.86 4.22 -39.50
N VAL A 15 -34.97 4.98 -38.90
CA VAL A 15 -33.53 4.81 -39.09
C VAL A 15 -33.12 3.58 -38.28
N ALA A 16 -32.99 2.42 -38.91
CA ALA A 16 -32.40 1.25 -38.34
C ALA A 16 -30.90 1.51 -38.15
N LEU A 17 -30.46 1.78 -36.94
CA LEU A 17 -29.04 1.74 -36.57
C LEU A 17 -28.59 0.29 -36.74
N VAL A 18 -27.92 0.00 -37.84
CA VAL A 18 -27.20 -1.26 -38.03
C VAL A 18 -25.97 -1.19 -37.16
N VAL A 19 -26.06 -1.69 -35.91
CA VAL A 19 -24.91 -1.98 -35.08
C VAL A 19 -24.18 -3.14 -35.76
N ARG A 20 -23.18 -2.82 -36.58
CA ARG A 20 -22.26 -3.83 -37.10
C ARG A 20 -21.51 -4.43 -35.91
N PRO A 21 -21.51 -5.75 -35.69
CA PRO A 21 -20.62 -6.33 -34.72
C PRO A 21 -19.18 -5.92 -35.11
N VAL A 22 -18.48 -5.25 -34.22
CA VAL A 22 -17.04 -5.02 -34.40
C VAL A 22 -16.41 -6.41 -34.42
N ALA A 23 -15.80 -6.78 -35.55
CA ALA A 23 -15.07 -8.04 -35.64
C ALA A 23 -13.99 -8.05 -34.54
N ALA A 24 -13.92 -9.14 -33.78
CA ALA A 24 -12.89 -9.32 -32.76
C ALA A 24 -11.51 -9.11 -33.39
N GLN A 25 -10.71 -8.24 -32.79
CA GLN A 25 -9.35 -7.99 -33.24
C GLN A 25 -8.40 -8.88 -32.44
N THR A 26 -8.06 -10.05 -32.97
CA THR A 26 -7.19 -11.02 -32.30
C THR A 26 -5.73 -10.58 -32.29
N ALA A 27 -5.22 -10.03 -33.39
CA ALA A 27 -3.84 -9.51 -33.45
C ALA A 27 -3.66 -8.25 -32.58
N THR A 28 -2.52 -8.17 -31.91
CA THR A 28 -2.16 -7.04 -31.04
C THR A 28 -1.52 -5.89 -31.85
N THR A 29 -1.89 -4.66 -31.51
CA THR A 29 -1.17 -3.46 -31.95
C THR A 29 -0.51 -2.82 -30.73
N ALA A 30 0.82 -2.70 -30.77
CA ALA A 30 1.62 -2.05 -29.74
C ALA A 30 1.31 -0.54 -29.69
N GLY A 31 1.00 -0.04 -28.51
CA GLY A 31 0.69 1.36 -28.24
C GLY A 31 1.75 2.07 -27.41
N GLU A 32 1.29 2.99 -26.57
CA GLU A 32 2.14 3.77 -25.66
C GLU A 32 2.83 2.86 -24.64
N PHE A 33 4.14 3.06 -24.48
CA PHE A 33 4.96 2.43 -23.46
C PHE A 33 5.48 3.48 -22.48
N SER A 34 5.39 3.24 -21.19
CA SER A 34 5.89 4.12 -20.15
C SER A 34 6.68 3.36 -19.09
N VAL A 35 7.64 4.07 -18.50
CA VAL A 35 8.37 3.64 -17.31
C VAL A 35 7.86 4.45 -16.14
N GLU A 36 7.38 3.79 -15.12
CA GLU A 36 6.92 4.44 -13.90
C GLU A 36 8.09 5.01 -13.07
N PRO A 37 7.83 5.93 -12.13
CA PRO A 37 8.88 6.42 -11.23
C PRO A 37 9.58 5.26 -10.52
N PRO A 38 10.93 5.16 -10.57
CA PRO A 38 11.65 4.08 -9.93
C PRO A 38 11.56 4.20 -8.41
N THR A 39 11.46 3.05 -7.73
CA THR A 39 11.68 2.97 -6.28
C THR A 39 13.15 2.60 -5.99
N LEU A 40 13.45 2.24 -4.73
CA LEU A 40 14.80 1.81 -4.37
C LEU A 40 15.14 0.43 -4.92
N VAL A 41 14.14 -0.45 -5.03
CA VAL A 41 14.37 -1.88 -5.30
C VAL A 41 13.46 -2.45 -6.39
N SER A 42 12.73 -1.58 -7.10
CA SER A 42 11.80 -2.01 -8.15
C SER A 42 11.70 -0.99 -9.28
N LEU A 43 11.39 -1.47 -10.49
CA LEU A 43 11.08 -0.67 -11.67
C LEU A 43 9.76 -1.13 -12.25
N GLY A 44 8.82 -0.20 -12.47
CA GLY A 44 7.50 -0.46 -13.05
C GLY A 44 7.43 -0.09 -14.53
N PHE A 45 6.64 -0.85 -15.28
CA PHE A 45 6.44 -0.67 -16.71
C PHE A 45 4.97 -0.84 -17.07
N ASP A 46 4.48 0.06 -17.92
CA ASP A 46 3.15 -0.01 -18.52
C ASP A 46 3.26 -0.01 -20.04
N TRP A 47 2.51 -0.88 -20.70
CA TRP A 47 2.46 -0.95 -22.16
C TRP A 47 1.03 -1.08 -22.64
N LYS A 48 0.44 0.04 -23.09
CA LYS A 48 -0.90 0.07 -23.68
C LYS A 48 -0.92 -0.64 -25.02
N ILE A 49 -2.00 -1.33 -25.31
CA ILE A 49 -2.20 -2.02 -26.57
C ILE A 49 -3.63 -1.82 -27.11
N THR A 50 -3.85 -2.20 -28.35
CA THR A 50 -5.19 -2.43 -28.90
C THR A 50 -5.27 -3.80 -29.56
N GLY A 51 -6.45 -4.42 -29.60
CA GLY A 51 -6.62 -5.80 -30.05
C GLY A 51 -6.40 -6.81 -28.93
N ASP A 52 -5.95 -8.00 -29.28
CA ASP A 52 -5.79 -9.17 -28.40
C ASP A 52 -7.10 -9.50 -27.66
N ASP A 53 -8.22 -9.52 -28.39
CA ASP A 53 -9.53 -9.80 -27.78
C ASP A 53 -9.63 -11.28 -27.30
N ASN A 54 -8.78 -12.16 -27.81
CA ASN A 54 -8.66 -13.56 -27.37
C ASN A 54 -7.65 -13.77 -26.23
N ARG A 55 -6.98 -12.70 -25.75
CA ARG A 55 -6.11 -12.68 -24.57
C ARG A 55 -4.97 -13.71 -24.64
N ASN A 56 -4.32 -13.86 -25.79
CA ASN A 56 -3.19 -14.77 -25.97
C ASN A 56 -1.84 -14.05 -26.17
N ALA A 57 -1.82 -12.73 -26.18
CA ALA A 57 -0.60 -11.94 -26.20
C ALA A 57 0.11 -11.94 -24.82
N GLN A 58 1.43 -11.80 -24.84
CA GLN A 58 2.28 -11.80 -23.66
C GLN A 58 3.39 -10.75 -23.80
N VAL A 59 3.83 -10.19 -22.67
CA VAL A 59 5.03 -9.35 -22.57
C VAL A 59 6.04 -10.00 -21.63
N ASP A 60 7.15 -10.47 -22.18
CA ASP A 60 8.28 -10.98 -21.43
C ASP A 60 9.22 -9.86 -21.00
N LEU A 61 9.64 -9.89 -19.76
CA LEU A 61 10.61 -8.97 -19.17
C LEU A 61 11.93 -9.69 -18.92
N THR A 62 13.01 -9.11 -19.41
CA THR A 62 14.38 -9.45 -19.00
C THR A 62 15.13 -8.20 -18.58
N TYR A 63 16.04 -8.33 -17.62
CA TYR A 63 16.81 -7.20 -17.12
C TYR A 63 18.22 -7.62 -16.69
N ARG A 64 19.13 -6.65 -16.65
CA ARG A 64 20.50 -6.83 -16.12
C ARG A 64 21.01 -5.51 -15.55
N LYS A 65 21.98 -5.57 -14.66
CA LYS A 65 22.74 -4.36 -14.35
C LYS A 65 23.50 -3.91 -15.59
N LYS A 66 23.50 -2.62 -15.82
CA LYS A 66 24.19 -2.05 -16.98
C LYS A 66 25.66 -2.44 -17.01
N GLY A 67 26.07 -3.04 -18.11
CA GLY A 67 27.43 -3.54 -18.31
C GLY A 67 27.64 -5.01 -17.93
N GLU A 68 26.70 -5.67 -17.28
CA GLU A 68 26.75 -7.12 -17.09
C GLU A 68 26.38 -7.87 -18.38
N ALA A 69 26.99 -9.05 -18.60
CA ALA A 69 26.70 -9.85 -19.78
C ALA A 69 25.40 -10.66 -19.65
N ALA A 70 25.10 -11.15 -18.45
CA ALA A 70 23.98 -12.06 -18.21
C ALA A 70 22.66 -11.30 -18.01
N TRP A 71 21.63 -11.72 -18.74
CA TRP A 71 20.25 -11.26 -18.56
C TRP A 71 19.54 -12.17 -17.55
N LYS A 72 18.82 -11.57 -16.61
CA LYS A 72 17.88 -12.23 -15.72
C LYS A 72 16.47 -12.14 -16.30
N ARG A 73 15.65 -13.16 -16.05
CA ARG A 73 14.23 -13.10 -16.36
C ARG A 73 13.49 -12.40 -15.22
N GLY A 74 12.52 -11.56 -15.55
CA GLY A 74 11.50 -11.08 -14.62
C GLY A 74 10.19 -11.86 -14.78
N LEU A 75 9.23 -11.61 -13.90
CA LEU A 75 7.86 -12.04 -14.15
C LEU A 75 7.38 -11.41 -15.47
N PRO A 76 6.61 -12.12 -16.30
CA PRO A 76 5.89 -11.50 -17.41
C PRO A 76 5.00 -10.37 -16.90
N LEU A 77 4.81 -9.33 -17.70
CA LEU A 77 3.85 -8.29 -17.34
C LEU A 77 2.44 -8.86 -17.31
N LEU A 78 1.66 -8.43 -16.33
CA LEU A 78 0.27 -8.84 -16.19
C LEU A 78 -0.55 -8.26 -17.33
N ARG A 79 -1.34 -9.11 -18.01
CA ARG A 79 -2.28 -8.71 -19.05
C ARG A 79 -3.54 -8.14 -18.43
N LEU A 80 -3.82 -6.86 -18.67
CA LEU A 80 -5.02 -6.13 -18.25
C LEU A 80 -5.92 -5.92 -19.47
N GLN A 81 -7.18 -6.37 -19.38
CA GLN A 81 -8.09 -6.39 -20.52
C GLN A 81 -9.46 -5.81 -20.17
N ARG A 82 -9.49 -4.53 -19.85
CA ARG A 82 -10.73 -3.81 -19.59
C ARG A 82 -11.54 -4.42 -18.44
N GLU A 83 -10.85 -4.90 -17.40
CA GLU A 83 -11.50 -5.32 -16.17
C GLU A 83 -12.32 -4.14 -15.62
N TRP A 84 -13.51 -4.46 -15.12
CA TRP A 84 -14.42 -3.46 -14.57
C TRP A 84 -14.27 -3.40 -13.05
N VAL A 85 -13.89 -2.23 -12.55
CA VAL A 85 -13.74 -1.95 -11.13
C VAL A 85 -14.87 -1.01 -10.71
N ASN A 86 -15.72 -1.46 -9.79
CA ASN A 86 -16.94 -0.76 -9.44
C ASN A 86 -17.20 -0.79 -7.93
N GLY A 87 -17.47 0.37 -7.35
CA GLY A 87 -17.82 0.52 -5.94
C GLY A 87 -19.17 -0.04 -5.52
N GLY A 88 -19.93 -0.57 -6.47
CA GLY A 88 -21.31 -1.04 -6.26
C GLY A 88 -22.34 0.08 -6.34
N PRO A 89 -23.63 -0.26 -6.38
CA PRO A 89 -24.69 0.75 -6.37
C PRO A 89 -24.58 1.55 -5.07
N PRO A 90 -24.95 2.84 -5.10
CA PRO A 90 -24.98 3.64 -3.89
C PRO A 90 -25.94 2.98 -2.90
N GLN A 91 -25.41 2.23 -1.95
CA GLN A 91 -26.24 1.69 -0.89
C GLN A 91 -26.55 2.81 0.09
N ALA A 92 -27.74 2.97 0.61
CA ALA A 92 -28.07 3.95 1.63
C ALA A 92 -27.34 3.59 2.95
N THR A 93 -26.22 4.23 3.30
CA THR A 93 -25.68 4.18 4.65
C THR A 93 -26.31 5.30 5.44
N ASP A 94 -26.78 4.98 6.61
CA ASP A 94 -27.21 5.99 7.58
C ASP A 94 -26.02 6.75 8.20
N ASN A 95 -24.79 6.48 7.74
CA ASN A 95 -23.60 7.17 8.21
C ASN A 95 -23.19 8.31 7.26
N PRO A 96 -23.47 9.59 7.60
CA PRO A 96 -23.11 10.74 6.77
C PRO A 96 -21.61 10.99 6.67
N LEU A 97 -20.80 10.30 7.50
CA LEU A 97 -19.33 10.41 7.50
C LEU A 97 -18.67 9.40 6.57
N MET A 98 -19.45 8.49 5.99
CA MET A 98 -19.02 7.54 4.98
C MET A 98 -19.66 7.91 3.64
N PRO A 99 -19.18 8.95 2.97
CA PRO A 99 -19.68 9.25 1.64
C PRO A 99 -19.37 8.05 0.75
N ARG A 100 -20.41 7.54 0.11
CA ARG A 100 -20.24 6.49 -0.88
C ARG A 100 -19.77 7.11 -2.15
N PHE A 101 -18.68 6.58 -2.59
CA PHE A 101 -18.10 6.97 -3.85
C PHE A 101 -18.55 5.97 -4.90
N PRO A 102 -19.59 6.29 -5.68
CA PRO A 102 -19.87 5.52 -6.87
C PRO A 102 -18.69 5.76 -7.81
N PHE A 103 -17.80 4.80 -7.92
CA PHE A 103 -16.84 4.80 -9.00
C PHE A 103 -17.19 3.70 -9.99
N ASP A 104 -16.93 3.99 -11.24
CA ASP A 104 -17.15 3.11 -12.39
C ASP A 104 -15.93 3.26 -13.28
N TYR A 105 -14.98 2.34 -13.14
CA TYR A 105 -13.70 2.42 -13.79
C TYR A 105 -13.45 1.18 -14.65
N VAL A 106 -13.07 1.39 -15.90
CA VAL A 106 -12.64 0.33 -16.81
C VAL A 106 -11.14 0.42 -16.99
N VAL A 107 -10.45 -0.63 -16.59
CA VAL A 107 -8.99 -0.74 -16.73
C VAL A 107 -8.58 -0.61 -18.20
N PRO A 108 -7.55 0.17 -18.54
CA PRO A 108 -7.05 0.25 -19.90
C PRO A 108 -6.65 -1.13 -20.46
N ASN A 109 -6.74 -1.30 -21.78
CA ASN A 109 -6.22 -2.49 -22.46
C ASN A 109 -4.70 -2.39 -22.54
N MET A 110 -3.97 -3.15 -21.69
CA MET A 110 -2.54 -2.96 -21.53
C MET A 110 -1.85 -4.16 -20.88
N PHE A 111 -0.55 -4.06 -20.78
CA PHE A 111 0.29 -4.86 -19.89
C PHE A 111 0.90 -3.96 -18.82
N SER A 112 0.95 -4.42 -17.58
CA SER A 112 1.63 -3.73 -16.49
C SER A 112 2.43 -4.72 -15.64
N GLY A 113 3.61 -4.31 -15.15
CA GLY A 113 4.44 -5.19 -14.34
C GLY A 113 5.77 -4.60 -13.92
N SER A 114 6.53 -5.36 -13.13
CA SER A 114 7.73 -4.86 -12.46
C SER A 114 8.93 -5.77 -12.59
N ALA A 115 10.13 -5.17 -12.69
CA ALA A 115 11.36 -5.82 -12.25
C ALA A 115 11.49 -5.63 -10.73
N LEU A 116 11.68 -6.72 -10.00
CA LEU A 116 11.60 -6.79 -8.55
C LEU A 116 12.98 -7.13 -7.93
N ASN A 117 13.13 -6.87 -6.62
CA ASN A 117 14.31 -7.23 -5.83
C ASN A 117 15.63 -6.72 -6.44
N LEU A 118 15.63 -5.48 -6.91
CA LEU A 118 16.78 -4.80 -7.47
C LEU A 118 17.65 -4.17 -6.38
N GLU A 119 18.85 -3.74 -6.75
CA GLU A 119 19.74 -2.98 -5.85
C GLU A 119 19.45 -1.48 -5.95
N PRO A 120 19.50 -0.73 -4.84
CA PRO A 120 19.38 0.73 -4.86
C PRO A 120 20.51 1.40 -5.65
N ASP A 121 20.23 2.62 -6.16
CA ASP A 121 21.19 3.47 -6.89
C ASP A 121 21.94 2.75 -8.04
N THR A 122 21.28 1.82 -8.70
CA THR A 122 21.89 0.96 -9.71
C THR A 122 21.20 1.13 -11.06
N GLU A 123 21.98 1.28 -12.14
CA GLU A 123 21.43 1.31 -13.51
C GLU A 123 21.14 -0.10 -14.01
N TYR A 124 19.93 -0.28 -14.50
CA TYR A 124 19.48 -1.52 -15.13
C TYR A 124 19.12 -1.27 -16.59
N GLU A 125 19.52 -2.18 -17.45
CA GLU A 125 18.97 -2.33 -18.79
C GLU A 125 17.81 -3.32 -18.72
N CYS A 126 16.62 -2.89 -19.13
CA CYS A 126 15.41 -3.70 -19.15
C CYS A 126 14.93 -3.87 -20.60
N ARG A 127 14.65 -5.10 -20.99
CA ARG A 127 14.12 -5.44 -22.31
C ARG A 127 12.75 -6.09 -22.14
N LEU A 128 11.76 -5.52 -22.82
CA LEU A 128 10.39 -6.01 -22.86
C LEU A 128 10.07 -6.45 -24.29
N VAL A 129 9.50 -7.63 -24.44
CA VAL A 129 9.16 -8.21 -25.75
C VAL A 129 7.71 -8.61 -25.73
N LEU A 130 6.91 -7.93 -26.54
CA LEU A 130 5.52 -8.24 -26.82
C LEU A 130 5.42 -9.32 -27.88
N THR A 131 4.75 -10.40 -27.59
CA THR A 131 4.48 -11.51 -28.51
C THR A 131 2.98 -11.77 -28.56
N ASP A 132 2.50 -12.18 -29.71
CA ASP A 132 1.12 -12.56 -29.95
C ASP A 132 1.09 -13.61 -31.08
N PRO A 133 0.51 -14.79 -30.87
CA PRO A 133 0.36 -15.81 -31.90
C PRO A 133 -0.36 -15.34 -33.17
N ASP A 134 -1.28 -14.38 -33.02
CA ASP A 134 -2.03 -13.79 -34.13
C ASP A 134 -1.30 -12.63 -34.80
N GLY A 135 -0.12 -12.27 -34.27
CA GLY A 135 0.77 -11.26 -34.79
C GLY A 135 0.76 -9.94 -34.04
N VAL A 136 1.91 -9.26 -34.04
CA VAL A 136 2.09 -7.94 -33.44
C VAL A 136 2.30 -6.90 -34.53
N ARG A 137 1.54 -5.81 -34.47
CA ARG A 137 1.72 -4.60 -35.30
C ARG A 137 2.42 -3.52 -34.46
N GLY A 138 3.31 -2.78 -35.11
CA GLY A 138 4.12 -1.75 -34.45
C GLY A 138 5.39 -2.31 -33.81
N GLU A 139 5.97 -1.58 -32.86
CA GLU A 139 7.24 -1.96 -32.23
C GLU A 139 7.03 -3.01 -31.14
N ALA A 140 7.41 -4.25 -31.44
CA ALA A 140 7.19 -5.39 -30.55
C ALA A 140 8.24 -5.54 -29.43
N ALA A 141 9.28 -4.70 -29.40
CA ALA A 141 10.32 -4.78 -28.36
C ALA A 141 10.71 -3.40 -27.87
N LYS A 142 10.86 -3.26 -26.56
CA LYS A 142 11.38 -2.04 -25.92
C LYS A 142 12.62 -2.38 -25.13
N THR A 143 13.63 -1.50 -25.23
CA THR A 143 14.82 -1.57 -24.38
C THR A 143 15.03 -0.21 -23.74
N VAL A 144 15.07 -0.18 -22.42
CA VAL A 144 15.24 1.03 -21.63
C VAL A 144 16.34 0.86 -20.61
N THR A 145 17.04 1.96 -20.31
CA THR A 145 17.99 2.02 -19.19
C THR A 145 17.39 2.89 -18.11
N VAL A 146 17.22 2.34 -16.91
CA VAL A 146 16.60 3.02 -15.77
C VAL A 146 17.47 2.81 -14.54
N ARG A 147 17.65 3.86 -13.74
CA ARG A 147 18.34 3.78 -12.45
C ARG A 147 17.32 3.66 -11.33
N THR A 148 17.48 2.69 -10.45
CA THR A 148 16.75 2.63 -9.18
C THR A 148 17.13 3.81 -8.31
N ARG A 149 16.17 4.29 -7.50
CA ARG A 149 16.41 5.43 -6.63
C ARG A 149 17.39 5.07 -5.52
N ARG A 150 18.27 6.01 -5.15
CA ARG A 150 19.10 5.88 -3.97
C ARG A 150 18.30 6.14 -2.69
N GLU A 151 18.73 5.58 -1.58
CA GLU A 151 18.21 5.94 -0.27
C GLU A 151 18.53 7.42 0.02
N PRO A 152 17.54 8.25 0.42
CA PRO A 152 17.78 9.65 0.72
C PRO A 152 18.80 9.84 1.85
N GLN A 153 19.70 10.79 1.68
CA GLN A 153 20.74 11.14 2.63
C GLN A 153 20.86 12.66 2.78
N PRO A 154 21.28 13.17 3.95
CA PRO A 154 21.66 14.58 4.09
C PRO A 154 22.75 14.95 3.08
N ALA A 155 22.63 16.15 2.48
CA ALA A 155 23.66 16.67 1.60
C ALA A 155 24.87 17.20 2.39
N THR A 156 26.02 17.22 1.75
CA THR A 156 27.23 17.88 2.29
C THR A 156 27.35 19.30 1.77
N GLY A 157 28.00 20.19 2.56
CA GLY A 157 28.35 21.55 2.15
C GLY A 157 27.21 22.58 2.22
N GLY A 158 26.09 22.24 2.86
CA GLY A 158 25.08 23.22 3.29
C GLY A 158 25.47 23.90 4.60
N LYS A 159 24.69 24.91 5.00
CA LYS A 159 24.84 25.53 6.32
C LYS A 159 24.23 24.63 7.40
N THR A 160 24.85 24.64 8.57
CA THR A 160 24.31 24.00 9.77
C THR A 160 23.77 25.07 10.72
N TYR A 161 22.59 24.86 11.26
CA TYR A 161 21.93 25.69 12.25
C TYR A 161 21.65 24.86 13.50
N HIS A 162 22.00 25.38 14.69
CA HIS A 162 21.79 24.67 15.95
C HIS A 162 20.54 25.21 16.64
N VAL A 163 19.63 24.30 16.99
CA VAL A 163 18.36 24.62 17.65
C VAL A 163 18.34 24.04 19.05
N TYR A 164 18.10 24.92 20.02
CA TYR A 164 18.02 24.57 21.43
C TYR A 164 16.60 24.77 21.96
N PRO A 165 16.17 23.97 22.94
CA PRO A 165 14.86 24.15 23.57
C PRO A 165 14.83 25.44 24.42
N VAL A 166 13.63 25.92 24.69
CA VAL A 166 13.42 27.00 25.65
C VAL A 166 13.99 26.60 27.01
N GLY A 167 14.76 27.51 27.65
CA GLY A 167 15.37 27.25 28.96
C GLY A 167 16.71 26.48 28.91
N TRP A 168 17.29 26.24 27.73
CA TRP A 168 18.61 25.62 27.62
C TRP A 168 19.68 26.46 28.35
N THR A 169 20.46 25.85 29.23
CA THR A 169 21.50 26.51 30.04
C THR A 169 22.91 26.07 29.69
N GLY A 170 23.05 25.04 28.82
CA GLY A 170 24.35 24.54 28.39
C GLY A 170 25.07 25.43 27.36
N PRO A 171 26.27 25.08 26.96
CA PRO A 171 26.97 25.73 25.85
C PRO A 171 26.16 25.63 24.56
N LYS A 172 26.33 26.63 23.68
CA LYS A 172 25.67 26.65 22.36
C LYS A 172 26.73 26.74 21.27
N GLU A 173 26.50 25.99 20.20
CA GLU A 173 27.26 26.10 18.95
C GLU A 173 26.57 27.10 18.03
N GLU A 174 27.34 27.96 17.41
CA GLU A 174 26.81 29.03 16.52
C GLU A 174 26.77 28.52 15.03
N PRO A 175 25.78 28.96 14.26
CA PRO A 175 24.66 29.87 14.62
C PRO A 175 23.58 29.14 15.44
N ALA A 176 23.29 29.65 16.62
CA ALA A 176 22.40 29.09 17.62
C ALA A 176 21.04 29.80 17.67
N PHE A 177 19.99 29.00 17.77
CA PHE A 177 18.60 29.48 17.82
C PHE A 177 17.83 28.84 18.96
N THR A 178 16.90 29.56 19.55
CA THR A 178 15.93 29.00 20.48
C THR A 178 14.66 28.67 19.71
N GLY A 179 14.33 27.37 19.64
CA GLY A 179 13.18 26.84 18.89
C GLY A 179 13.41 26.70 17.37
N LEU A 180 12.63 25.82 16.77
CA LEU A 180 12.77 25.43 15.36
C LEU A 180 12.42 26.60 14.41
N MET A 181 11.34 27.35 14.70
CA MET A 181 10.84 28.38 13.80
C MET A 181 11.86 29.53 13.65
N SER A 182 12.59 29.87 14.71
CA SER A 182 13.64 30.88 14.68
C SER A 182 14.83 30.50 13.81
N ALA A 183 15.16 29.22 13.72
CA ALA A 183 16.19 28.74 12.82
C ALA A 183 15.69 28.63 11.37
N TYR A 184 14.45 28.20 11.19
CA TYR A 184 13.88 27.93 9.88
C TYR A 184 13.60 29.22 9.09
N TYR A 185 13.14 30.29 9.76
CA TYR A 185 12.79 31.57 9.15
C TYR A 185 13.76 32.72 9.52
N MET A 186 13.76 33.78 8.73
CA MET A 186 14.66 34.93 8.90
C MET A 186 14.27 35.87 10.06
N GLY A 187 13.01 35.79 10.48
CA GLY A 187 12.48 36.72 11.50
C GLY A 187 12.72 36.25 12.92
N THR A 188 12.46 37.16 13.86
CA THR A 188 12.51 36.94 15.31
C THR A 188 11.16 37.11 16.00
N ALA A 189 10.11 37.46 15.25
CA ALA A 189 8.77 37.60 15.79
C ALA A 189 8.21 36.21 16.18
N HIS A 190 7.38 36.19 17.21
CA HIS A 190 6.86 34.95 17.77
C HIS A 190 5.62 34.40 17.05
N TYR A 191 5.12 35.12 16.05
CA TYR A 191 3.86 34.80 15.37
C TYR A 191 4.03 34.92 13.86
N ASP A 192 3.29 34.10 13.12
CA ASP A 192 3.11 34.23 11.68
C ASP A 192 4.42 34.26 10.87
N TYR A 193 5.38 33.44 11.27
CA TYR A 193 6.71 33.42 10.64
C TYR A 193 6.65 33.29 9.13
N GLN A 194 5.80 32.39 8.64
CA GLN A 194 5.72 32.07 7.22
C GLN A 194 5.13 33.20 6.36
N ASN A 195 4.34 34.09 6.94
CA ASN A 195 3.78 35.26 6.25
C ASN A 195 4.64 36.51 6.42
N ALA A 196 5.33 36.61 7.54
CA ALA A 196 6.14 37.80 7.87
C ALA A 196 7.57 37.70 7.37
N TYR A 197 8.13 36.49 7.23
CA TYR A 197 9.55 36.29 6.96
C TYR A 197 9.81 35.22 5.93
N PRO A 198 10.77 35.42 5.02
CA PRO A 198 11.22 34.37 4.13
C PRO A 198 11.95 33.27 4.91
N ALA A 199 11.94 32.05 4.37
CA ALA A 199 12.72 30.94 4.92
C ALA A 199 14.22 31.28 4.91
N ARG A 200 14.89 31.03 6.03
CA ARG A 200 16.36 31.10 6.17
C ARG A 200 17.01 29.93 5.49
N VAL A 201 16.43 28.73 5.70
CA VAL A 201 16.95 27.46 5.19
C VAL A 201 16.80 27.37 3.69
N LYS A 202 17.79 26.73 3.06
CA LYS A 202 17.87 26.50 1.62
C LYS A 202 18.19 25.04 1.35
N ALA A 203 18.04 24.63 0.12
CA ALA A 203 18.39 23.28 -0.33
C ALA A 203 19.81 22.88 0.10
N GLY A 204 19.90 21.79 0.87
CA GLY A 204 21.14 21.25 1.43
C GLY A 204 21.51 21.74 2.82
N ASP A 205 20.75 22.66 3.41
CA ASP A 205 20.99 23.11 4.79
C ASP A 205 20.51 22.07 5.81
N VAL A 206 21.14 22.06 6.98
CA VAL A 206 20.88 21.15 8.08
C VAL A 206 20.51 21.93 9.34
N ILE A 207 19.39 21.61 9.94
CA ILE A 207 19.02 22.04 11.29
C ILE A 207 19.31 20.87 12.24
N LEU A 208 20.28 21.05 13.14
CA LEU A 208 20.58 20.15 14.24
C LEU A 208 19.78 20.55 15.46
N VAL A 209 18.85 19.70 15.86
CA VAL A 209 17.98 19.92 17.01
C VAL A 209 18.58 19.24 18.23
N HIS A 210 18.95 20.02 19.23
CA HIS A 210 19.54 19.53 20.47
C HIS A 210 18.49 18.92 21.41
N ALA A 211 18.94 18.04 22.29
CA ALA A 211 18.09 17.32 23.23
C ALA A 211 17.17 18.24 24.03
N GLY A 212 15.92 17.85 24.20
CA GLY A 212 14.94 18.57 25.00
C GLY A 212 13.54 18.58 24.46
N LEU A 213 12.67 19.35 25.10
CA LEU A 213 11.24 19.44 24.80
C LEU A 213 10.92 20.71 24.03
N TYR A 214 10.23 20.56 22.91
CA TYR A 214 9.84 21.62 21.99
C TYR A 214 8.32 21.72 21.90
N VAL A 215 7.71 22.73 22.51
CA VAL A 215 6.25 22.98 22.51
C VAL A 215 5.87 24.42 22.27
N SER A 216 6.75 25.37 22.53
CA SER A 216 6.41 26.79 22.73
C SER A 216 6.74 27.71 21.55
N ASP A 217 7.42 27.26 20.52
CA ASP A 217 7.82 28.07 19.37
C ASP A 217 7.00 27.77 18.10
N ARG A 218 5.90 27.06 18.25
CA ARG A 218 4.97 26.77 17.15
C ARG A 218 4.14 27.98 16.78
N PHE A 219 3.71 28.04 15.55
CA PHE A 219 2.77 29.04 15.10
C PHE A 219 1.40 28.88 15.80
N HIS A 220 0.91 29.99 16.38
CA HIS A 220 -0.41 30.05 16.97
C HIS A 220 -1.23 31.13 16.26
N TYR A 221 -2.23 30.73 15.50
CA TYR A 221 -3.03 31.62 14.66
C TYR A 221 -3.71 32.72 15.47
N MET A 222 -4.25 32.40 16.61
CA MET A 222 -4.95 33.36 17.47
C MET A 222 -4.12 33.90 18.60
N ASN A 223 -2.83 33.56 18.66
CA ASN A 223 -1.98 33.93 19.77
C ASN A 223 -2.56 33.52 21.14
N GLY A 224 -3.25 32.38 21.16
CA GLY A 224 -4.05 31.94 22.31
C GLY A 224 -3.23 31.65 23.57
N ALA A 225 -2.00 31.17 23.39
CA ALA A 225 -1.11 30.87 24.51
C ALA A 225 -0.66 32.12 25.30
N ALA A 226 -0.72 33.29 24.67
CA ALA A 226 -0.30 34.56 25.31
C ALA A 226 -1.46 35.32 25.95
N ARG A 227 -2.70 34.88 25.83
CA ARG A 227 -3.87 35.57 26.40
C ARG A 227 -4.72 34.60 27.23
N PRO A 228 -4.55 34.56 28.56
CA PRO A 228 -5.43 33.81 29.45
C PRO A 228 -6.90 34.19 29.20
N GLY A 229 -7.73 33.23 28.93
CA GLY A 229 -9.17 33.41 28.66
C GLY A 229 -9.55 33.53 27.17
N TYR A 230 -8.62 33.52 26.23
CA TYR A 230 -8.93 33.31 24.84
C TYR A 230 -9.01 31.78 24.61
N LEU A 231 -10.20 31.32 24.35
CA LEU A 231 -10.37 29.99 23.80
C LEU A 231 -9.68 30.00 22.41
N SER A 232 -8.65 29.18 22.25
CA SER A 232 -8.20 28.78 20.94
C SER A 232 -9.44 28.31 20.20
N LEU A 233 -9.82 28.97 19.13
CA LEU A 233 -11.01 28.60 18.36
C LEU A 233 -10.79 27.30 17.57
N GLY A 234 -9.74 26.54 17.91
CA GLY A 234 -9.50 25.20 17.37
C GLY A 234 -9.39 25.19 15.84
N THR A 235 -8.73 26.20 15.27
CA THR A 235 -8.43 26.08 13.84
C THR A 235 -7.46 24.92 13.65
N VAL A 236 -7.64 24.19 12.55
CA VAL A 236 -6.75 23.05 12.20
C VAL A 236 -5.26 23.43 12.09
N PHE A 237 -4.95 24.69 12.19
CA PHE A 237 -3.61 25.27 12.02
C PHE A 237 -3.00 25.78 13.33
N ASP A 238 -3.75 25.83 14.43
CA ASP A 238 -3.22 26.32 15.70
C ASP A 238 -2.16 25.38 16.27
N GLY A 239 -1.03 25.92 16.66
CA GLY A 239 0.10 25.17 17.19
C GLY A 239 0.92 24.38 16.17
N THR A 240 0.81 24.68 14.87
CA THR A 240 1.45 23.95 13.77
C THR A 240 2.84 24.55 13.44
N TYR A 241 3.82 23.68 13.19
CA TYR A 241 5.06 24.06 12.50
C TYR A 241 4.81 24.09 11.00
N TYR A 242 4.66 25.27 10.43
CA TYR A 242 4.56 25.44 8.98
C TYR A 242 5.95 25.48 8.36
N LEU A 243 6.24 24.56 7.45
CA LEU A 243 7.52 24.48 6.77
C LEU A 243 7.28 24.67 5.27
N THR A 244 7.75 25.79 4.72
CA THR A 244 7.42 26.23 3.36
C THR A 244 8.57 26.13 2.37
N ALA A 245 9.80 25.91 2.85
CA ALA A 245 10.97 25.83 1.99
C ALA A 245 11.11 24.44 1.36
N SER A 246 11.59 24.41 0.12
CA SER A 246 11.85 23.17 -0.61
C SER A 246 13.35 22.94 -0.80
N GLY A 247 13.77 21.70 -0.56
CA GLY A 247 15.05 21.19 -1.01
C GLY A 247 14.98 20.63 -2.43
N THR A 248 15.94 19.77 -2.77
CA THR A 248 15.96 18.94 -3.99
C THR A 248 16.33 17.50 -3.62
N ALA A 249 16.18 16.58 -4.55
CA ALA A 249 16.52 15.15 -4.33
C ALA A 249 17.96 14.95 -3.84
N ASP A 250 18.91 15.72 -4.38
CA ASP A 250 20.32 15.67 -4.01
C ASP A 250 20.69 16.60 -2.83
N ARG A 251 19.86 17.55 -2.53
CA ARG A 251 20.07 18.58 -1.51
C ARG A 251 18.80 18.81 -0.70
N PRO A 252 18.31 17.84 0.08
CA PRO A 252 17.14 18.03 0.93
C PRO A 252 17.43 19.08 2.01
N ILE A 253 16.36 19.69 2.55
CA ILE A 253 16.43 20.45 3.81
C ILE A 253 16.32 19.42 4.93
N VAL A 254 17.29 19.41 5.84
CA VAL A 254 17.41 18.40 6.89
C VAL A 254 17.06 18.99 8.25
N ILE A 255 16.16 18.31 8.97
CA ILE A 255 15.83 18.57 10.37
C ILE A 255 16.11 17.28 11.13
N LYS A 256 17.15 17.24 11.95
CA LYS A 256 17.53 16.01 12.64
C LYS A 256 18.03 16.25 14.05
N GLY A 257 17.91 15.24 14.91
CA GLY A 257 18.52 15.25 16.24
C GLY A 257 20.03 15.44 16.17
N ALA A 258 20.57 16.25 17.09
CA ALA A 258 22.02 16.52 17.18
C ALA A 258 22.83 15.31 17.70
N GLY A 259 22.16 14.33 18.31
CA GLY A 259 22.80 13.12 18.86
C GLY A 259 23.25 13.27 20.31
N ASP A 260 22.90 14.34 20.97
CA ASP A 260 23.24 14.65 22.38
C ASP A 260 22.14 14.25 23.38
N GLY A 261 21.07 13.61 22.90
CA GLY A 261 19.96 13.10 23.70
C GLY A 261 18.63 13.09 22.94
N GLU A 262 17.54 12.81 23.63
CA GLU A 262 16.23 12.72 23.02
C GLU A 262 15.66 14.11 22.65
N VAL A 263 15.22 14.26 21.41
CA VAL A 263 14.58 15.46 20.87
C VAL A 263 13.09 15.20 20.80
N ILE A 264 12.30 15.91 21.62
CA ILE A 264 10.85 15.67 21.73
C ILE A 264 10.10 16.88 21.18
N PHE A 265 9.36 16.67 20.10
CA PHE A 265 8.32 17.60 19.63
C PHE A 265 6.97 17.13 20.19
N ASP A 266 6.42 17.90 21.12
CA ASP A 266 5.15 17.62 21.76
C ASP A 266 4.06 18.54 21.20
N GLY A 267 3.01 17.92 20.67
CA GLY A 267 1.91 18.66 20.06
C GLY A 267 1.01 19.39 21.03
N ASP A 268 1.04 19.02 22.32
CA ASP A 268 0.19 19.61 23.35
C ASP A 268 -1.30 19.69 22.92
N GLY A 269 -1.77 18.61 22.25
CA GLY A 269 -3.13 18.51 21.72
C GLY A 269 -3.38 19.25 20.40
N ALA A 270 -2.35 19.75 19.71
CA ALA A 270 -2.52 20.38 18.40
C ALA A 270 -3.16 19.44 17.38
N GLN A 271 -3.96 20.01 16.48
CA GLN A 271 -4.59 19.24 15.41
C GLN A 271 -3.57 18.74 14.39
N ASN A 272 -2.61 19.57 14.00
CA ASN A 272 -1.49 19.21 13.14
C ASN A 272 -0.19 19.73 13.75
N LEU A 273 0.86 18.90 13.79
CA LEU A 273 2.14 19.35 14.34
C LEU A 273 3.06 19.91 13.26
N PHE A 274 3.37 19.14 12.21
CA PHE A 274 4.14 19.60 11.06
C PHE A 274 3.26 19.66 9.82
N ASN A 275 3.24 20.82 9.16
CA ASN A 275 2.60 20.99 7.87
C ASN A 275 3.67 21.27 6.80
N LEU A 276 3.74 20.38 5.82
CA LEU A 276 4.70 20.39 4.72
C LEU A 276 4.03 20.44 3.34
N MET A 277 2.74 20.78 3.29
CA MET A 277 2.05 20.91 1.99
C MET A 277 2.78 21.94 1.11
N ALA A 278 3.03 21.59 -0.15
CA ALA A 278 3.82 22.33 -1.14
C ALA A 278 5.32 22.51 -0.81
N ALA A 279 5.82 21.94 0.29
CA ALA A 279 7.24 21.96 0.64
C ALA A 279 7.90 20.62 0.28
N ASN A 280 8.79 20.63 -0.71
CA ASN A 280 9.39 19.43 -1.26
C ASN A 280 10.75 19.12 -0.63
N TYR A 281 11.14 17.85 -0.60
CA TYR A 281 12.44 17.34 -0.19
C TYR A 281 12.87 17.85 1.19
N ASN A 282 11.97 17.70 2.18
CA ASN A 282 12.25 17.88 3.59
C ASN A 282 12.57 16.50 4.21
N TYR A 283 13.65 16.45 4.99
CA TYR A 283 14.22 15.23 5.56
C TYR A 283 14.24 15.35 7.09
N PHE A 284 13.57 14.40 7.76
CA PHE A 284 13.47 14.32 9.22
C PHE A 284 14.16 13.06 9.72
N GLU A 285 14.95 13.16 10.80
CA GLU A 285 15.64 12.02 11.36
C GLU A 285 15.90 12.16 12.88
N GLY A 286 15.69 11.05 13.61
CA GLY A 286 16.08 10.94 15.01
C GLY A 286 15.24 11.83 15.95
N LEU A 287 13.93 11.93 15.69
CA LEU A 287 13.00 12.77 16.45
C LEU A 287 11.98 11.90 17.19
N THR A 288 11.57 12.34 18.36
CA THR A 288 10.39 11.86 19.07
C THR A 288 9.25 12.84 18.89
N ILE A 289 8.08 12.35 18.42
CA ILE A 289 6.88 13.15 18.17
C ILE A 289 5.70 12.54 18.91
N ARG A 290 4.92 13.38 19.60
CA ARG A 290 3.80 12.90 20.41
C ARG A 290 2.70 13.96 20.61
N ASN A 291 1.58 13.53 21.16
CA ASN A 291 0.49 14.38 21.68
C ASN A 291 -0.11 15.32 20.64
N THR A 292 -0.35 14.84 19.43
CA THR A 292 -1.03 15.59 18.36
C THR A 292 -2.03 14.70 17.64
N ASN A 293 -2.97 15.27 16.90
CA ASN A 293 -3.84 14.44 16.08
C ASN A 293 -3.13 14.01 14.80
N VAL A 294 -2.48 14.91 14.05
CA VAL A 294 -1.67 14.58 12.87
C VAL A 294 -0.23 15.01 13.12
N ALA A 295 0.73 14.09 13.09
CA ALA A 295 2.13 14.41 13.30
C ALA A 295 2.74 15.11 12.06
N PHE A 296 2.57 14.55 10.87
CA PHE A 296 3.01 15.12 9.60
C PHE A 296 1.84 15.20 8.63
N LEU A 297 1.42 16.41 8.30
CA LEU A 297 0.47 16.69 7.24
C LEU A 297 1.26 17.05 5.98
N THR A 298 1.27 16.16 4.99
CA THR A 298 2.09 16.31 3.78
C THR A 298 1.26 16.51 2.52
N GLY A 299 -0.03 16.21 2.57
CA GLY A 299 -0.94 16.45 1.44
C GLY A 299 -2.41 16.43 1.85
N ILE A 300 -3.19 17.32 1.23
CA ILE A 300 -4.65 17.36 1.33
C ILE A 300 -5.22 17.37 -0.09
N LYS A 301 -6.23 16.51 -0.31
CA LYS A 301 -7.01 16.45 -1.55
C LYS A 301 -7.36 17.83 -2.08
N ASP A 302 -7.21 18.02 -3.39
CA ASP A 302 -7.58 19.23 -4.15
C ASP A 302 -6.87 20.53 -3.70
N ILE A 303 -5.89 20.44 -2.77
CA ILE A 303 -5.15 21.60 -2.28
C ILE A 303 -3.69 21.52 -2.72
N ALA A 304 -2.89 20.69 -2.06
CA ALA A 304 -1.47 20.53 -2.34
C ALA A 304 -0.90 19.31 -1.60
N GLY A 305 0.24 18.83 -2.06
CA GLY A 305 1.04 17.81 -1.39
C GLY A 305 2.52 18.10 -1.53
N SER A 306 3.34 17.10 -1.21
CA SER A 306 4.80 17.22 -1.21
C SER A 306 5.43 16.20 -2.14
N SER A 307 6.70 16.42 -2.46
CA SER A 307 7.55 15.43 -3.10
C SER A 307 8.81 15.21 -2.28
N GLY A 308 9.29 13.96 -2.22
CA GLY A 308 10.56 13.63 -1.58
C GLY A 308 10.57 13.80 -0.05
N PHE A 309 9.40 13.75 0.62
CA PHE A 309 9.35 13.70 2.08
C PHE A 309 10.12 12.49 2.59
N THR A 310 11.00 12.70 3.55
CA THR A 310 11.80 11.64 4.17
C THR A 310 11.65 11.67 5.69
N LEU A 311 11.33 10.52 6.29
CA LEU A 311 11.24 10.33 7.74
C LEU A 311 12.00 9.07 8.13
N LYS A 312 13.05 9.23 8.93
CA LYS A 312 13.94 8.13 9.32
C LYS A 312 14.23 8.12 10.82
N ARG A 313 14.42 6.92 11.36
CA ARG A 313 14.93 6.70 12.73
C ARG A 313 14.26 7.56 13.79
N SER A 314 12.94 7.76 13.63
CA SER A 314 12.12 8.59 14.51
C SER A 314 11.11 7.74 15.27
N ARG A 315 10.66 8.24 16.40
CA ARG A 315 9.65 7.61 17.24
C ARG A 315 8.41 8.49 17.30
N ILE A 316 7.27 7.94 16.90
CA ILE A 316 5.99 8.66 16.92
C ILE A 316 5.00 7.85 17.74
N TYR A 317 4.41 8.48 18.75
CA TYR A 317 3.45 7.80 19.60
C TYR A 317 2.39 8.75 20.16
N ASN A 318 1.27 8.20 20.61
CA ASN A 318 0.14 8.95 21.14
C ASN A 318 -0.36 10.04 20.17
N VAL A 319 -0.51 9.68 18.90
CA VAL A 319 -1.05 10.54 17.84
C VAL A 319 -2.25 9.85 17.17
N GLY A 320 -3.13 10.62 16.55
CA GLY A 320 -4.26 10.09 15.79
C GLY A 320 -3.83 9.54 14.43
N ARG A 321 -2.92 10.25 13.73
CA ARG A 321 -2.32 9.90 12.44
C ARG A 321 -0.87 10.32 12.45
N ALA A 322 0.04 9.44 12.01
CA ALA A 322 1.45 9.83 12.04
C ALA A 322 1.89 10.55 10.75
N VAL A 323 1.57 10.01 9.58
CA VAL A 323 1.80 10.68 8.29
C VAL A 323 0.50 10.67 7.50
N GLN A 324 0.04 11.87 7.12
CA GLN A 324 -1.16 12.03 6.31
C GLN A 324 -0.83 12.70 4.98
N ASP A 325 -1.06 11.96 3.89
CA ASP A 325 -1.01 12.45 2.52
C ASP A 325 -2.23 11.97 1.74
N ASP A 326 -3.06 12.90 1.33
CA ASP A 326 -4.27 12.64 0.57
C ASP A 326 -4.23 13.29 -0.83
N TRP A 327 -3.06 13.72 -1.31
CA TRP A 327 -2.95 14.38 -2.61
C TRP A 327 -2.32 13.48 -3.68
N SER A 328 -3.05 13.28 -4.77
CA SER A 328 -2.63 12.42 -5.89
C SER A 328 -1.32 12.84 -6.58
N GLY A 329 -0.90 14.09 -6.44
CA GLY A 329 0.34 14.60 -7.02
C GLY A 329 1.58 14.44 -6.14
N SER A 330 1.48 13.85 -4.96
CA SER A 330 2.63 13.58 -4.08
C SER A 330 3.55 12.51 -4.66
N LYS A 331 4.88 12.66 -4.46
CA LYS A 331 5.86 11.77 -5.10
C LYS A 331 7.05 11.45 -4.22
N ASN A 332 7.57 10.22 -4.38
CA ASN A 332 8.90 9.82 -3.91
C ASN A 332 9.13 9.95 -2.41
N TYR A 333 8.15 9.67 -1.56
CA TYR A 333 8.35 9.59 -0.12
C TYR A 333 9.28 8.43 0.24
N TYR A 334 10.02 8.62 1.34
CA TYR A 334 10.82 7.57 1.95
C TYR A 334 10.61 7.60 3.47
N ILE A 335 9.90 6.61 4.00
CA ILE A 335 9.57 6.49 5.42
C ILE A 335 10.14 5.17 5.91
N ALA A 336 11.25 5.23 6.65
CA ALA A 336 11.99 4.01 6.99
C ALA A 336 12.66 4.07 8.37
N ASP A 337 12.82 2.88 8.97
CA ASP A 337 13.53 2.70 10.24
C ASP A 337 12.89 3.45 11.42
N ASN A 338 11.57 3.66 11.40
CA ASN A 338 10.85 4.38 12.45
C ASN A 338 10.07 3.43 13.36
N SER A 339 9.66 3.93 14.52
CA SER A 339 8.73 3.29 15.44
C SER A 339 7.46 4.12 15.56
N PHE A 340 6.33 3.53 15.15
CA PHE A 340 5.00 4.13 15.23
C PHE A 340 4.13 3.34 16.20
N VAL A 341 3.72 3.97 17.30
CA VAL A 341 2.86 3.31 18.30
C VAL A 341 1.61 4.15 18.52
N GLY A 342 0.48 3.66 18.06
CA GLY A 342 -0.82 4.31 18.22
C GLY A 342 -1.28 4.34 19.69
N ARG A 343 -2.39 5.01 19.93
CA ARG A 343 -3.09 5.02 21.21
C ARG A 343 -3.73 3.66 21.40
N HIS A 344 -3.56 3.01 22.52
CA HIS A 344 -3.97 1.62 22.69
C HIS A 344 -4.33 1.24 24.12
N ASP A 345 -5.10 0.17 24.23
CA ASP A 345 -5.19 -0.64 25.44
C ASP A 345 -4.04 -1.66 25.39
N PRO A 346 -3.14 -1.69 26.39
CA PRO A 346 -1.99 -2.59 26.37
C PRO A 346 -2.36 -4.07 26.43
N ASP A 347 -3.57 -4.41 26.88
CA ASP A 347 -3.96 -5.77 27.18
C ASP A 347 -4.86 -6.39 26.09
N ARG A 348 -5.33 -5.62 25.10
CA ARG A 348 -6.29 -6.08 24.10
C ARG A 348 -5.91 -5.70 22.69
N MET A 349 -6.02 -6.66 21.78
CA MET A 349 -5.91 -6.42 20.34
C MET A 349 -7.07 -5.55 19.83
N MET A 350 -8.28 -5.89 20.23
CA MET A 350 -9.52 -5.37 19.66
C MET A 350 -10.04 -4.12 20.36
N SER A 351 -9.23 -3.44 21.18
CA SER A 351 -9.66 -2.22 21.88
C SER A 351 -10.15 -1.11 20.93
N TRP A 352 -9.78 -1.17 19.69
CA TRP A 352 -10.10 -0.18 18.66
C TRP A 352 -11.10 -0.67 17.61
N ILE A 353 -11.43 -1.95 17.59
CA ILE A 353 -12.45 -2.48 16.67
C ILE A 353 -13.77 -1.82 16.97
N GLY A 354 -14.37 -1.27 15.94
CA GLY A 354 -15.59 -0.53 16.08
C GLY A 354 -15.44 0.87 16.63
N ALA A 355 -14.31 1.25 17.24
CA ALA A 355 -14.14 2.60 17.80
C ALA A 355 -14.22 3.70 16.72
N ILE A 356 -13.81 3.40 15.49
CA ILE A 356 -13.93 4.31 14.35
C ILE A 356 -15.30 4.17 13.67
N TRP A 357 -15.79 2.94 13.51
CA TRP A 357 -17.01 2.62 12.75
C TRP A 357 -18.25 2.47 13.62
N GLU A 358 -18.08 2.07 14.86
CA GLU A 358 -19.14 1.95 15.85
C GLU A 358 -18.98 3.05 16.90
N LYS A 359 -20.06 3.73 17.23
CA LYS A 359 -20.07 4.70 18.32
C LYS A 359 -19.92 3.97 19.63
N PHE A 360 -18.71 3.85 20.16
CA PHE A 360 -18.49 3.39 21.52
C PHE A 360 -18.87 4.48 22.50
N PRO A 361 -19.93 4.30 23.31
CA PRO A 361 -20.24 5.25 24.37
C PRO A 361 -19.05 5.34 25.33
N GLY A 362 -18.49 6.53 25.48
CA GLY A 362 -17.45 6.79 26.47
C GLY A 362 -16.00 6.82 25.97
N PHE A 363 -15.75 6.53 24.68
CA PHE A 363 -14.43 6.79 24.07
C PHE A 363 -14.39 8.19 23.47
N PRO A 364 -13.51 9.08 23.94
CA PRO A 364 -13.27 10.35 23.26
C PRO A 364 -12.65 10.06 21.88
N GLU A 365 -13.15 10.69 20.81
CA GLU A 365 -12.62 10.58 19.44
C GLU A 365 -11.10 10.84 19.36
N LEU A 366 -10.57 11.64 20.26
CA LEU A 366 -9.16 12.00 20.36
C LEU A 366 -8.23 10.85 20.83
N LEU A 367 -8.78 9.74 21.29
CA LEU A 367 -8.00 8.59 21.74
C LEU A 367 -7.80 7.53 20.66
N THR A 368 -8.49 7.64 19.53
CA THR A 368 -8.31 6.73 18.40
C THR A 368 -7.05 7.05 17.60
N SER A 369 -6.34 6.01 17.19
CA SER A 369 -5.30 6.09 16.17
C SER A 369 -5.81 5.43 14.92
N GLU A 370 -6.04 6.25 13.88
CA GLU A 370 -6.68 5.81 12.63
C GLU A 370 -5.68 5.05 11.76
N TYR A 371 -4.66 5.73 11.27
CA TYR A 371 -3.58 5.08 10.52
C TYR A 371 -2.21 5.66 10.88
N ALA A 372 -1.19 4.80 10.79
CA ALA A 372 0.17 5.28 11.01
C ALA A 372 0.66 6.06 9.79
N ILE A 373 0.56 5.48 8.60
CA ILE A 373 1.11 6.08 7.38
C ILE A 373 0.09 5.96 6.27
N LYS A 374 -0.32 7.09 5.72
CA LYS A 374 -1.12 7.16 4.51
C LYS A 374 -0.36 7.92 3.44
N VAL A 375 -0.24 7.31 2.24
CA VAL A 375 0.45 7.90 1.08
C VAL A 375 -0.42 7.79 -0.16
N TYR A 376 -0.36 8.79 -1.02
CA TYR A 376 -1.05 8.76 -2.31
C TYR A 376 -0.16 9.40 -3.39
N GLY A 377 -0.24 8.92 -4.63
CA GLY A 377 0.60 9.37 -5.73
C GLY A 377 1.66 8.33 -6.14
N GLN A 378 2.89 8.75 -6.41
CA GLN A 378 3.85 7.90 -7.13
C GLN A 378 5.19 7.73 -6.44
N GLY A 379 5.77 6.52 -6.57
CA GLY A 379 7.16 6.28 -6.23
C GLY A 379 7.45 6.24 -4.72
N HIS A 380 6.44 6.03 -3.87
CA HIS A 380 6.62 6.00 -2.42
C HIS A 380 7.29 4.71 -1.96
N VAL A 381 8.05 4.81 -0.89
CA VAL A 381 8.67 3.68 -0.20
C VAL A 381 8.45 3.78 1.30
N VAL A 382 7.81 2.77 1.89
CA VAL A 382 7.64 2.62 3.34
C VAL A 382 8.27 1.30 3.74
N ALA A 383 9.40 1.36 4.45
CA ALA A 383 10.22 0.18 4.66
C ALA A 383 10.85 0.12 6.06
N TYR A 384 10.97 -1.09 6.60
CA TYR A 384 11.67 -1.34 7.86
C TYR A 384 11.16 -0.52 9.05
N ASN A 385 9.84 -0.28 9.13
CA ASN A 385 9.25 0.37 10.27
C ASN A 385 8.65 -0.65 11.25
N TYR A 386 8.66 -0.32 12.53
CA TYR A 386 7.86 -0.97 13.55
C TYR A 386 6.56 -0.19 13.71
N LEU A 387 5.40 -0.86 13.57
CA LEU A 387 4.09 -0.23 13.68
C LEU A 387 3.22 -1.07 14.63
N ALA A 388 2.59 -0.43 15.61
CA ALA A 388 1.73 -1.15 16.54
C ALA A 388 0.53 -0.31 16.99
N HIS A 389 -0.62 -0.97 17.19
CA HIS A 389 -1.83 -0.40 17.80
C HIS A 389 -2.48 0.73 16.99
N TRP A 390 -2.68 0.47 15.72
CA TRP A 390 -3.42 1.35 14.81
C TRP A 390 -4.70 0.66 14.33
N HIS A 391 -5.66 1.45 13.82
CA HIS A 391 -6.74 0.86 13.04
C HIS A 391 -6.14 0.25 11.77
N ASP A 392 -5.44 1.05 10.97
CA ASP A 392 -4.63 0.61 9.84
C ASP A 392 -3.17 1.03 9.99
N ALA A 393 -2.22 0.14 9.67
CA ALA A 393 -0.82 0.53 9.82
C ALA A 393 -0.34 1.36 8.63
N ILE A 394 -0.46 0.85 7.41
CA ILE A 394 -0.01 1.51 6.18
C ILE A 394 -1.14 1.47 5.17
N ASP A 395 -1.40 2.62 4.54
CA ASP A 395 -2.54 2.82 3.67
C ASP A 395 -2.13 3.60 2.41
N VAL A 396 -2.52 3.12 1.24
CA VAL A 396 -2.69 3.95 0.06
C VAL A 396 -4.05 4.62 0.21
N ALA A 397 -4.22 5.85 -0.25
CA ALA A 397 -5.46 6.58 -0.04
C ALA A 397 -6.69 5.76 -0.44
N THR A 398 -7.63 5.64 0.50
CA THR A 398 -8.80 4.79 0.40
C THR A 398 -10.08 5.60 0.27
N TYR A 399 -11.19 4.90 0.08
CA TYR A 399 -12.54 5.44 0.17
C TYR A 399 -12.72 6.80 -0.43
N GLY A 400 -12.69 6.82 -1.74
CA GLY A 400 -12.96 8.02 -2.43
C GLY A 400 -11.96 9.12 -2.20
N ASN A 401 -10.81 8.74 -1.76
CA ASN A 401 -9.81 9.70 -1.86
C ASN A 401 -8.83 9.37 -2.99
N PRO A 402 -8.66 10.33 -3.75
CA PRO A 402 -9.38 11.58 -3.90
C PRO A 402 -10.71 11.46 -4.55
N ASP A 403 -11.33 10.46 -4.79
CA ASP A 403 -11.74 9.63 -5.02
C ASP A 403 -12.62 8.86 -5.70
N GLY A 404 -12.79 7.99 -5.65
CA GLY A 404 -13.62 7.15 -6.40
C GLY A 404 -12.93 6.51 -7.61
N ALA A 405 -12.36 7.20 -8.48
CA ALA A 405 -11.52 6.71 -9.57
C ALA A 405 -10.11 7.31 -9.50
N PRO A 406 -9.10 6.65 -10.05
CA PRO A 406 -7.77 7.24 -10.14
C PRO A 406 -7.83 8.59 -10.86
N ASP A 407 -7.01 9.55 -10.43
CA ASP A 407 -6.87 10.83 -11.15
C ASP A 407 -6.48 10.53 -12.61
N PRO A 408 -7.20 11.06 -13.61
CA PRO A 408 -6.90 10.81 -15.02
C PRO A 408 -5.57 11.41 -15.49
N ILE A 409 -4.95 12.26 -14.66
CA ILE A 409 -3.64 12.84 -14.95
C ILE A 409 -2.56 11.77 -14.74
N ALA A 410 -1.86 11.38 -15.81
CA ALA A 410 -0.95 10.24 -15.79
C ALA A 410 0.16 10.32 -14.73
N ASP A 411 0.63 11.53 -14.41
CA ASP A 411 1.66 11.74 -13.40
C ASP A 411 1.11 11.84 -11.96
N ARG A 412 -0.18 11.56 -11.77
CA ARG A 412 -0.86 11.50 -10.48
C ARG A 412 -1.51 10.15 -10.18
N LEU A 413 -1.41 9.18 -11.09
CA LEU A 413 -1.88 7.83 -10.80
C LEU A 413 -1.10 7.24 -9.60
N PRO A 414 -1.76 6.55 -8.67
CA PRO A 414 -1.09 5.88 -7.57
C PRO A 414 -0.39 4.61 -8.07
N VAL A 415 0.86 4.78 -8.50
CA VAL A 415 1.67 3.73 -9.11
C VAL A 415 3.06 3.64 -8.50
N SER A 416 3.69 2.49 -8.63
CA SER A 416 5.08 2.28 -8.22
C SER A 416 5.33 2.59 -6.74
N ILE A 417 4.60 1.91 -5.85
CA ILE A 417 4.70 2.08 -4.39
C ILE A 417 5.21 0.78 -3.78
N ASP A 418 6.23 0.88 -2.93
CA ASP A 418 6.83 -0.27 -2.25
C ASP A 418 6.61 -0.22 -0.74
N PHE A 419 6.01 -1.28 -0.17
CA PHE A 419 5.86 -1.52 1.26
C PHE A 419 6.60 -2.80 1.63
N TYR A 420 7.74 -2.71 2.32
CA TYR A 420 8.53 -3.90 2.62
C TYR A 420 9.32 -3.86 3.93
N GLY A 421 9.57 -5.03 4.49
CA GLY A 421 10.38 -5.19 5.70
C GLY A 421 9.75 -4.58 6.96
N ASN A 422 8.46 -4.19 6.92
CA ASN A 422 7.78 -3.62 8.07
C ASN A 422 7.37 -4.72 9.05
N ASP A 423 7.40 -4.38 10.33
CA ASP A 423 7.02 -5.23 11.45
C ASP A 423 5.78 -4.65 12.15
N MET A 424 4.63 -5.32 12.02
CA MET A 424 3.33 -4.76 12.36
C MET A 424 2.60 -5.63 13.39
N PHE A 425 2.05 -4.99 14.42
CA PHE A 425 1.41 -5.67 15.55
C PHE A 425 0.11 -4.99 15.98
N ASN A 426 -0.91 -5.81 16.26
CA ASN A 426 -2.11 -5.38 16.96
C ASN A 426 -2.89 -4.31 16.19
N MET A 427 -3.30 -4.65 14.96
CA MET A 427 -4.11 -3.78 14.12
C MET A 427 -5.60 -4.01 14.34
N GLY A 428 -6.36 -2.93 14.30
CA GLY A 428 -7.81 -2.97 14.42
C GLY A 428 -8.49 -3.42 13.14
N ASP A 429 -8.01 -2.97 11.97
CA ASP A 429 -8.50 -3.40 10.66
C ASP A 429 -7.36 -4.05 9.87
N ASN A 430 -6.51 -3.31 9.16
CA ASN A 430 -5.54 -3.89 8.24
C ASN A 430 -4.07 -3.56 8.64
N CYS A 431 -3.16 -4.48 8.31
CA CYS A 431 -1.73 -4.15 8.36
C CYS A 431 -1.33 -3.29 7.17
N ILE A 432 -1.76 -3.66 5.97
CA ILE A 432 -1.47 -2.88 4.76
C ILE A 432 -2.70 -2.86 3.87
N GLU A 433 -3.14 -1.67 3.52
CA GLU A 433 -4.15 -1.40 2.52
C GLU A 433 -3.50 -0.88 1.24
N SER A 434 -3.68 -1.62 0.14
CA SER A 434 -3.28 -1.18 -1.21
C SER A 434 -4.42 -0.44 -1.92
N ASP A 435 -5.40 -0.02 -1.16
CA ASP A 435 -6.71 0.46 -1.58
C ASP A 435 -6.58 1.77 -2.37
N GLY A 436 -7.24 1.84 -3.51
CA GLY A 436 -7.09 2.98 -4.41
C GLY A 436 -5.83 2.97 -5.28
N GLY A 437 -4.95 1.97 -5.15
CA GLY A 437 -3.79 1.80 -6.01
C GLY A 437 -4.16 1.48 -7.46
N ALA A 438 -3.34 1.92 -8.42
CA ALA A 438 -3.57 1.64 -9.85
C ALA A 438 -2.65 0.52 -10.36
N HIS A 439 -1.35 0.77 -10.48
CA HIS A 439 -0.41 -0.19 -11.04
C HIS A 439 0.84 -0.34 -10.17
N ASN A 440 1.44 -1.53 -10.18
CA ASN A 440 2.74 -1.80 -9.59
C ASN A 440 2.85 -1.38 -8.11
N ILE A 441 1.83 -1.71 -7.31
CA ILE A 441 1.90 -1.61 -5.85
C ILE A 441 2.53 -2.90 -5.33
N ARG A 442 3.58 -2.83 -4.52
CA ARG A 442 4.37 -3.99 -4.10
C ARG A 442 4.45 -4.06 -2.58
N VAL A 443 3.83 -5.07 -2.03
CA VAL A 443 3.73 -5.36 -0.60
C VAL A 443 4.49 -6.66 -0.35
N PHE A 444 5.69 -6.58 0.21
CA PHE A 444 6.54 -7.77 0.29
C PHE A 444 7.45 -7.82 1.52
N ARG A 445 7.71 -9.02 1.98
CA ARG A 445 8.57 -9.27 3.14
C ARG A 445 8.16 -8.44 4.36
N ASN A 446 6.85 -8.27 4.57
CA ASN A 446 6.32 -7.68 5.78
C ASN A 446 5.89 -8.78 6.75
N ARG A 447 5.90 -8.47 8.04
CA ARG A 447 5.39 -9.33 9.10
C ARG A 447 4.23 -8.64 9.80
N CYS A 448 3.11 -9.37 9.94
CA CYS A 448 1.87 -8.86 10.50
C CYS A 448 1.33 -9.85 11.53
N PHE A 449 1.23 -9.44 12.78
CA PHE A 449 0.76 -10.23 13.90
C PHE A 449 -0.44 -9.58 14.58
N ASN A 450 -1.45 -10.37 14.91
CA ASN A 450 -2.64 -9.95 15.63
C ASN A 450 -3.41 -8.86 14.86
N VAL A 451 -4.19 -9.29 13.92
CA VAL A 451 -5.05 -8.41 13.12
C VAL A 451 -6.50 -8.75 13.39
N ALA A 452 -7.23 -7.77 13.84
CA ALA A 452 -8.62 -8.01 14.24
C ALA A 452 -9.58 -8.14 13.05
N SER A 453 -9.21 -7.62 11.87
CA SER A 453 -9.97 -7.81 10.62
C SER A 453 -9.11 -8.59 9.62
N GLN A 454 -8.76 -8.05 8.45
CA GLN A 454 -7.92 -8.72 7.46
C GLN A 454 -6.53 -8.09 7.40
N ALA A 455 -5.49 -8.89 7.16
CA ALA A 455 -4.13 -8.38 7.21
C ALA A 455 -3.74 -7.51 6.00
N LEU A 456 -4.10 -7.94 4.79
CA LEU A 456 -3.74 -7.28 3.54
C LEU A 456 -5.00 -6.98 2.73
N SER A 457 -5.13 -5.75 2.23
CA SER A 457 -6.34 -5.27 1.55
C SER A 457 -6.06 -4.81 0.12
N ALA A 458 -7.05 -5.07 -0.75
CA ALA A 458 -7.21 -4.49 -2.08
C ALA A 458 -8.68 -4.04 -2.23
N GLN A 459 -8.96 -2.74 -1.96
CA GLN A 459 -10.32 -2.21 -1.89
C GLN A 459 -10.46 -0.77 -2.43
N PRO A 460 -10.51 -0.58 -3.75
CA PRO A 460 -10.18 -1.50 -4.82
C PRO A 460 -8.71 -1.44 -5.25
N MET A 461 -8.36 -2.25 -6.27
CA MET A 461 -7.22 -2.02 -7.16
C MET A 461 -7.73 -1.68 -8.56
N TYR A 462 -7.20 -0.63 -9.16
CA TYR A 462 -7.62 -0.13 -10.47
C TYR A 462 -6.82 -0.75 -11.63
N GLY A 463 -6.73 -2.07 -11.66
CA GLY A 463 -6.08 -2.86 -12.70
C GLY A 463 -4.86 -3.62 -12.24
N GLY A 464 -4.12 -3.09 -11.30
CA GLY A 464 -2.91 -3.77 -10.81
C GLY A 464 -1.75 -3.80 -11.84
N PRO A 465 -0.73 -4.63 -11.61
CA PRO A 465 -0.70 -5.57 -10.50
C PRO A 465 -0.48 -4.90 -9.14
N VAL A 466 -1.20 -5.40 -8.13
CA VAL A 466 -0.69 -5.38 -6.78
C VAL A 466 0.00 -6.71 -6.51
N TYR A 467 1.18 -6.65 -5.95
CA TYR A 467 1.96 -7.81 -5.58
C TYR A 467 1.95 -7.97 -4.07
N PHE A 468 1.33 -9.01 -3.57
CA PHE A 468 1.49 -9.48 -2.19
C PHE A 468 2.45 -10.68 -2.22
N TYR A 469 3.72 -10.49 -1.84
CA TYR A 469 4.67 -11.61 -1.90
C TYR A 469 5.63 -11.68 -0.71
N GLN A 470 5.92 -12.90 -0.28
CA GLN A 470 6.82 -13.20 0.84
C GLN A 470 6.42 -12.49 2.15
N ASN A 471 5.12 -12.21 2.36
CA ASN A 471 4.62 -11.68 3.63
C ASN A 471 4.31 -12.82 4.60
N LEU A 472 4.43 -12.52 5.89
CA LEU A 472 4.06 -13.41 6.99
C LEU A 472 2.91 -12.79 7.79
N VAL A 473 1.80 -13.50 7.86
CA VAL A 473 0.62 -13.14 8.68
C VAL A 473 0.40 -14.21 9.73
N TYR A 474 0.20 -13.79 10.98
CA TYR A 474 -0.12 -14.68 12.07
C TYR A 474 -1.18 -14.07 12.99
N ASN A 475 -2.25 -14.82 13.25
CA ASN A 475 -3.39 -14.45 14.05
C ASN A 475 -4.24 -13.33 13.43
N ALA A 476 -5.13 -13.73 12.51
CA ALA A 476 -6.16 -12.88 11.91
C ALA A 476 -7.55 -13.53 12.11
N PRO A 477 -8.12 -13.49 13.33
CA PRO A 477 -9.22 -14.37 13.73
C PRO A 477 -10.57 -14.03 13.10
N ALA A 478 -10.89 -12.76 12.88
CA ALA A 478 -12.25 -12.38 12.54
C ALA A 478 -12.61 -12.58 11.07
N SER A 479 -11.69 -12.27 10.15
CA SER A 479 -12.01 -12.22 8.72
C SER A 479 -10.92 -12.79 7.80
N GLY A 480 -9.84 -13.32 8.38
CA GLY A 480 -8.76 -13.97 7.63
C GLY A 480 -7.66 -13.01 7.14
N SER A 481 -6.87 -13.47 6.18
CA SER A 481 -5.61 -12.80 5.82
C SER A 481 -5.73 -11.79 4.67
N LEU A 482 -6.72 -11.93 3.78
CA LEU A 482 -6.91 -11.06 2.61
C LEU A 482 -8.31 -10.47 2.54
N LYS A 483 -8.40 -9.20 2.10
CA LYS A 483 -9.62 -8.44 1.88
C LYS A 483 -9.72 -8.01 0.43
N PHE A 484 -10.80 -8.45 -0.25
CA PHE A 484 -11.17 -7.97 -1.59
C PHE A 484 -12.55 -7.33 -1.52
N VAL A 485 -12.61 -6.03 -1.76
CA VAL A 485 -13.86 -5.26 -1.75
C VAL A 485 -13.85 -4.29 -2.93
N ALA A 486 -15.03 -3.91 -3.41
CA ALA A 486 -15.19 -2.97 -4.52
C ALA A 486 -14.55 -3.46 -5.84
N THR A 487 -14.66 -4.76 -6.09
CA THR A 487 -14.25 -5.44 -7.33
C THR A 487 -12.82 -5.16 -7.80
N PRO A 488 -11.79 -5.38 -6.95
CA PRO A 488 -10.42 -5.11 -7.33
C PRO A 488 -10.00 -5.92 -8.55
N ALA A 489 -9.08 -5.39 -9.35
CA ALA A 489 -8.51 -6.07 -10.50
C ALA A 489 -6.98 -6.15 -10.44
N GLY A 490 -6.42 -7.28 -10.90
CA GLY A 490 -4.97 -7.45 -11.03
C GLY A 490 -4.24 -7.71 -9.72
N VAL A 491 -4.65 -8.75 -8.97
CA VAL A 491 -4.05 -9.10 -7.68
C VAL A 491 -3.17 -10.34 -7.80
N LEU A 492 -1.90 -10.21 -7.46
CA LEU A 492 -0.91 -11.29 -7.47
C LEU A 492 -0.50 -11.64 -6.02
N VAL A 493 -0.84 -12.84 -5.57
CA VAL A 493 -0.60 -13.33 -4.22
C VAL A 493 0.40 -14.48 -4.29
N TYR A 494 1.67 -14.20 -4.03
CA TYR A 494 2.76 -15.12 -4.31
C TYR A 494 3.66 -15.37 -3.10
N GLN A 495 3.89 -16.64 -2.78
CA GLN A 495 4.89 -17.04 -1.79
C GLN A 495 4.71 -16.41 -0.40
N ASN A 496 3.46 -16.26 0.07
CA ASN A 496 3.17 -15.77 1.42
C ASN A 496 2.96 -16.93 2.39
N THR A 497 3.13 -16.66 3.67
CA THR A 497 2.71 -17.54 4.76
C THR A 497 1.57 -16.88 5.53
N PHE A 498 0.39 -17.48 5.48
CA PHE A 498 -0.80 -17.04 6.18
C PHE A 498 -1.19 -18.07 7.24
N VAL A 499 -0.99 -17.75 8.50
CA VAL A 499 -1.63 -18.44 9.62
C VAL A 499 -2.91 -17.70 9.96
N GLY A 500 -3.92 -18.06 9.22
CA GLY A 500 -5.23 -17.45 9.07
C GLY A 500 -5.80 -17.84 7.70
N GLU A 501 -7.08 -17.98 7.61
CA GLU A 501 -7.77 -18.34 6.38
C GLU A 501 -7.66 -17.23 5.33
N VAL A 502 -7.77 -17.60 4.06
CA VAL A 502 -7.90 -16.66 2.93
C VAL A 502 -9.33 -16.73 2.41
N VAL A 503 -10.18 -15.84 2.88
CA VAL A 503 -11.61 -15.80 2.53
C VAL A 503 -11.93 -14.50 1.81
N ALA A 504 -11.56 -14.43 0.52
CA ALA A 504 -11.74 -13.29 -0.35
C ALA A 504 -12.98 -13.48 -1.26
N ARG A 505 -14.17 -13.49 -0.65
CA ARG A 505 -15.45 -13.72 -1.36
C ARG A 505 -15.96 -12.50 -2.12
N GLY A 506 -15.46 -11.31 -1.80
CA GLY A 506 -15.74 -10.13 -2.60
C GLY A 506 -15.23 -10.36 -4.02
N PRO A 507 -16.09 -10.32 -5.06
CA PRO A 507 -15.67 -10.71 -6.39
C PRO A 507 -14.61 -9.73 -6.93
N ALA A 508 -13.53 -10.31 -7.42
CA ALA A 508 -12.39 -9.62 -8.00
C ALA A 508 -12.19 -10.02 -9.47
N SER A 509 -11.22 -9.45 -10.13
CA SER A 509 -10.87 -9.79 -11.51
C SER A 509 -9.37 -10.00 -11.65
N ASN A 510 -8.96 -10.96 -12.48
CA ASN A 510 -7.55 -11.16 -12.82
C ASN A 510 -6.67 -11.39 -11.59
N VAL A 511 -7.00 -12.45 -10.81
CA VAL A 511 -6.37 -12.75 -9.52
C VAL A 511 -5.55 -14.03 -9.63
N HIS A 512 -4.34 -14.04 -9.10
CA HIS A 512 -3.44 -15.18 -9.24
C HIS A 512 -2.76 -15.53 -7.92
N PHE A 513 -2.85 -16.80 -7.53
CA PHE A 513 -2.23 -17.34 -6.31
C PHE A 513 -1.16 -18.37 -6.67
N ARG A 514 0.07 -18.26 -6.13
CA ARG A 514 1.17 -19.21 -6.31
C ARG A 514 2.03 -19.32 -5.06
N ASN A 515 2.44 -20.53 -4.73
CA ASN A 515 3.40 -20.82 -3.66
C ASN A 515 3.00 -20.28 -2.28
N ASN A 516 1.71 -20.06 -2.01
CA ASN A 516 1.28 -19.59 -0.69
C ASN A 516 1.09 -20.76 0.27
N LEU A 517 1.49 -20.59 1.52
CA LEU A 517 1.22 -21.50 2.60
C LEU A 517 0.08 -20.91 3.43
N ILE A 518 -1.09 -21.57 3.41
CA ILE A 518 -2.34 -21.07 4.01
C ILE A 518 -2.82 -22.10 5.04
N ILE A 519 -2.71 -21.75 6.31
CA ILE A 519 -3.03 -22.61 7.43
C ILE A 519 -4.22 -22.05 8.20
N SER A 520 -5.31 -22.83 8.26
CA SER A 520 -6.47 -22.49 9.09
C SER A 520 -6.08 -22.40 10.55
N GLN A 521 -6.49 -21.33 11.18
CA GLN A 521 -6.49 -21.17 12.63
C GLN A 521 -7.83 -21.62 13.28
N GLU A 522 -8.66 -22.28 12.49
CA GLU A 522 -9.95 -22.87 12.87
C GLU A 522 -11.03 -21.85 13.28
N GLU A 523 -10.96 -20.65 12.70
CA GLU A 523 -11.97 -19.62 12.90
C GLU A 523 -12.97 -19.59 11.74
N LEU A 524 -12.48 -19.66 10.50
CA LEU A 524 -13.30 -19.61 9.31
C LEU A 524 -13.33 -20.95 8.56
N ASP A 525 -14.42 -21.20 7.88
CA ASP A 525 -14.61 -22.30 6.92
C ASP A 525 -15.22 -21.70 5.64
N PRO A 526 -14.55 -21.76 4.52
CA PRO A 526 -13.37 -22.56 4.14
C PRO A 526 -12.00 -21.94 4.51
N VAL A 527 -10.92 -22.73 4.36
CA VAL A 527 -9.54 -22.22 4.49
C VAL A 527 -9.16 -21.31 3.33
N PHE A 528 -9.72 -21.57 2.16
CA PHE A 528 -9.47 -20.83 0.93
C PHE A 528 -10.77 -20.60 0.16
N ALA A 529 -11.12 -19.33 -0.02
CA ALA A 529 -12.29 -18.92 -0.79
C ALA A 529 -11.96 -17.72 -1.66
N VAL A 530 -12.24 -17.79 -2.95
CA VAL A 530 -12.06 -16.70 -3.91
C VAL A 530 -13.30 -16.57 -4.77
N GLY A 531 -13.83 -15.32 -4.85
CA GLY A 531 -14.83 -14.91 -5.84
C GLY A 531 -14.15 -14.16 -6.98
N THR A 532 -14.48 -14.48 -8.23
CA THR A 532 -13.92 -13.78 -9.39
C THR A 532 -14.91 -13.64 -10.52
N TYR A 533 -14.89 -12.47 -11.16
CA TYR A 533 -15.65 -12.21 -12.39
C TYR A 533 -14.99 -12.73 -13.66
N THR A 534 -13.74 -13.21 -13.56
CA THR A 534 -12.94 -13.59 -14.74
C THR A 534 -12.55 -15.06 -14.69
N ASN A 535 -12.71 -15.77 -15.81
CA ASN A 535 -12.34 -17.18 -15.91
C ASN A 535 -10.83 -17.42 -16.08
N TYR A 536 -10.04 -16.37 -16.23
CA TYR A 536 -8.57 -16.40 -16.33
C TYR A 536 -7.84 -16.11 -15.02
N SER A 537 -8.57 -15.94 -13.92
CA SER A 537 -8.00 -16.00 -12.57
C SER A 537 -7.49 -17.40 -12.27
N THR A 538 -6.37 -17.53 -11.54
CA THR A 538 -5.72 -18.85 -11.35
C THR A 538 -5.16 -19.05 -9.95
N SER A 539 -5.16 -20.31 -9.50
CA SER A 539 -4.50 -20.74 -8.25
C SER A 539 -3.79 -22.07 -8.47
N ASP A 540 -2.50 -22.17 -8.06
CA ASP A 540 -1.77 -23.42 -8.10
C ASP A 540 -0.48 -23.38 -7.26
N TYR A 541 0.11 -24.55 -6.97
CA TYR A 541 1.33 -24.69 -6.16
C TYR A 541 1.22 -24.08 -4.76
N ASN A 542 0.05 -24.16 -4.11
CA ASN A 542 -0.13 -23.69 -2.75
C ASN A 542 -0.09 -24.84 -1.74
N ALA A 543 0.10 -24.55 -0.47
CA ALA A 543 -0.01 -25.51 0.62
C ALA A 543 -1.17 -25.11 1.54
N PHE A 544 -2.04 -26.05 1.86
CA PHE A 544 -3.26 -25.79 2.61
C PHE A 544 -3.39 -26.66 3.85
N ARG A 545 -3.89 -26.08 4.93
CA ARG A 545 -4.44 -26.81 6.07
C ARG A 545 -5.91 -26.40 6.26
N PRO A 546 -6.88 -27.18 5.73
CA PRO A 546 -8.31 -26.95 6.00
C PRO A 546 -8.65 -27.09 7.49
N TYR A 547 -9.76 -26.51 7.91
CA TYR A 547 -10.30 -26.67 9.26
C TYR A 547 -10.76 -28.13 9.46
N PRO A 548 -10.15 -28.91 10.37
CA PRO A 548 -10.50 -30.31 10.54
C PRO A 548 -11.97 -30.51 10.96
N GLY A 549 -12.64 -31.45 10.32
CA GLY A 549 -14.04 -31.80 10.64
C GLY A 549 -15.11 -30.87 10.06
N LYS A 550 -14.73 -29.87 9.27
CA LYS A 550 -15.67 -29.03 8.51
C LYS A 550 -15.88 -29.57 7.09
N ASP A 551 -17.02 -29.21 6.50
CA ASP A 551 -17.47 -29.75 5.20
C ASP A 551 -17.22 -28.84 3.99
N GLY A 552 -16.62 -27.66 4.19
CA GLY A 552 -16.44 -26.66 3.14
C GLY A 552 -15.03 -26.12 3.05
N GLY A 553 -14.00 -26.99 2.90
CA GLY A 553 -12.60 -26.56 2.94
C GLY A 553 -12.19 -25.55 1.88
N PHE A 554 -12.84 -25.56 0.69
CA PHE A 554 -12.45 -24.74 -0.47
C PHE A 554 -13.66 -24.13 -1.18
N GLU A 555 -13.51 -22.90 -1.69
CA GLU A 555 -14.45 -22.24 -2.60
C GLU A 555 -13.70 -21.59 -3.77
N TRP A 556 -14.20 -21.78 -4.97
CA TRP A 556 -13.72 -21.08 -6.16
C TRP A 556 -14.90 -20.70 -7.03
N ASN A 557 -15.20 -19.41 -7.07
CA ASN A 557 -16.40 -18.89 -7.72
C ASN A 557 -15.99 -18.08 -8.95
N THR A 558 -16.23 -18.60 -10.13
CA THR A 558 -15.84 -17.99 -11.42
C THR A 558 -16.99 -18.06 -12.39
N PRO A 559 -17.03 -17.20 -13.43
CA PRO A 559 -17.97 -17.30 -14.54
C PRO A 559 -17.85 -18.66 -15.26
N LEU A 560 -18.88 -19.00 -16.02
CA LEU A 560 -18.86 -20.17 -16.89
C LEU A 560 -17.65 -20.12 -17.83
N PRO A 561 -16.98 -21.26 -18.11
CA PRO A 561 -15.73 -21.29 -18.88
C PRO A 561 -15.78 -20.63 -20.26
N ALA A 562 -16.94 -20.57 -20.88
CA ALA A 562 -17.13 -19.96 -22.20
C ALA A 562 -17.16 -18.42 -22.18
N VAL A 563 -17.21 -17.80 -20.99
CA VAL A 563 -17.33 -16.35 -20.84
C VAL A 563 -16.08 -15.83 -20.13
N PRO A 564 -15.18 -15.10 -20.82
CA PRO A 564 -13.94 -14.61 -20.22
C PRO A 564 -14.17 -13.75 -18.98
N ALA A 565 -15.21 -12.91 -18.98
CA ALA A 565 -15.58 -12.08 -17.85
C ALA A 565 -17.12 -11.89 -17.80
N ASP A 566 -17.70 -12.04 -16.62
CA ASP A 566 -19.11 -11.74 -16.39
C ASP A 566 -19.27 -10.84 -15.15
N TYR A 567 -19.50 -9.57 -15.39
CA TYR A 567 -19.70 -8.55 -14.34
C TYR A 567 -21.19 -8.32 -14.01
N LYS A 568 -22.11 -9.02 -14.69
CA LYS A 568 -23.55 -8.83 -14.53
C LYS A 568 -24.18 -9.87 -13.60
N SER A 569 -23.60 -11.07 -13.60
CA SER A 569 -24.09 -12.17 -12.78
C SER A 569 -23.27 -12.23 -11.49
N ALA A 570 -23.94 -12.46 -10.37
CA ALA A 570 -23.23 -12.81 -9.14
C ALA A 570 -22.47 -14.14 -9.36
N PRO A 571 -21.22 -14.24 -8.93
CA PRO A 571 -20.50 -15.51 -9.00
C PRO A 571 -21.27 -16.61 -8.28
N VAL A 572 -21.36 -17.78 -8.91
CA VAL A 572 -22.01 -18.95 -8.30
C VAL A 572 -21.06 -19.54 -7.26
N VAL A 573 -21.54 -19.71 -6.04
CA VAL A 573 -20.74 -20.28 -4.94
C VAL A 573 -20.64 -21.79 -5.11
N HIS A 574 -19.42 -22.28 -5.30
CA HIS A 574 -19.09 -23.70 -5.35
C HIS A 574 -18.20 -24.06 -4.16
N ARG A 575 -18.68 -24.97 -3.31
CA ARG A 575 -17.96 -25.48 -2.14
C ARG A 575 -17.48 -26.90 -2.34
N PHE A 576 -16.27 -27.15 -1.86
CA PHE A 576 -15.64 -28.47 -1.94
C PHE A 576 -15.05 -28.84 -0.58
N LYS A 577 -15.26 -30.09 -0.18
CA LYS A 577 -14.80 -30.56 1.11
C LYS A 577 -13.29 -30.82 1.12
N THR A 578 -12.75 -31.32 0.03
CA THR A 578 -11.36 -31.75 -0.08
C THR A 578 -10.62 -31.03 -1.21
N LEU A 579 -9.29 -30.90 -1.08
CA LEU A 579 -8.43 -30.37 -2.13
C LEU A 579 -8.62 -31.15 -3.44
N ARG A 580 -8.76 -32.46 -3.36
CA ARG A 580 -8.95 -33.33 -4.53
C ARG A 580 -10.26 -33.03 -5.27
N GLU A 581 -11.37 -32.84 -4.54
CA GLU A 581 -12.66 -32.50 -5.15
C GLU A 581 -12.59 -31.12 -5.79
N TYR A 582 -11.98 -30.16 -5.09
CA TYR A 582 -11.78 -28.79 -5.54
C TYR A 582 -10.94 -28.74 -6.82
N SER A 583 -9.75 -29.35 -6.82
CA SER A 583 -8.86 -29.36 -7.98
C SER A 583 -9.49 -30.12 -9.17
N GLY A 584 -10.16 -31.22 -8.91
CA GLY A 584 -10.83 -32.01 -9.96
C GLY A 584 -11.99 -31.29 -10.63
N ALA A 585 -12.73 -30.46 -9.88
CA ALA A 585 -13.89 -29.72 -10.40
C ALA A 585 -13.50 -28.40 -11.09
N THR A 586 -12.47 -27.72 -10.58
CA THR A 586 -12.12 -26.35 -11.01
C THR A 586 -10.89 -26.28 -11.91
N GLY A 587 -10.04 -27.31 -11.91
CA GLY A 587 -8.72 -27.29 -12.54
C GLY A 587 -7.71 -26.39 -11.82
N GLN A 588 -8.07 -25.81 -10.66
CA GLN A 588 -7.18 -25.02 -9.84
C GLN A 588 -6.42 -25.92 -8.84
N ASP A 589 -5.28 -25.46 -8.35
CA ASP A 589 -4.50 -26.10 -7.29
C ASP A 589 -4.18 -27.59 -7.53
N THR A 590 -3.93 -27.94 -8.82
CA THR A 590 -3.63 -29.32 -9.23
C THR A 590 -2.26 -29.81 -8.76
N HIS A 591 -1.33 -28.89 -8.44
CA HIS A 591 -0.01 -29.17 -7.89
C HIS A 591 0.12 -28.76 -6.42
N SER A 592 -0.98 -28.37 -5.79
CA SER A 592 -0.99 -27.91 -4.41
C SER A 592 -1.00 -29.10 -3.43
N VAL A 593 -0.53 -28.87 -2.21
CA VAL A 593 -0.33 -29.91 -1.20
C VAL A 593 -1.09 -29.62 0.09
N LEU A 594 -1.32 -30.65 0.90
CA LEU A 594 -1.84 -30.51 2.25
C LEU A 594 -0.69 -30.53 3.26
N VAL A 595 -0.80 -29.69 4.28
CA VAL A 595 0.16 -29.52 5.39
C VAL A 595 -0.58 -29.44 6.73
N ASP A 596 0.17 -29.45 7.82
CA ASP A 596 -0.32 -29.10 9.16
C ASP A 596 0.71 -28.18 9.86
N TYR A 597 0.46 -27.75 11.09
CA TYR A 597 1.36 -26.91 11.89
C TYR A 597 2.76 -27.51 12.08
N ASP A 598 2.90 -28.84 11.97
CA ASP A 598 4.20 -29.51 11.99
C ASP A 598 5.08 -29.25 10.76
N THR A 599 4.55 -28.56 9.74
CA THR A 599 5.34 -28.04 8.62
C THR A 599 6.37 -26.99 9.08
N PHE A 600 6.12 -26.30 10.20
CA PHE A 600 7.03 -25.32 10.77
C PHE A 600 7.98 -25.93 11.80
N VAL A 601 9.09 -25.24 12.04
CA VAL A 601 10.02 -25.62 13.12
C VAL A 601 9.36 -25.45 14.48
N ALA A 602 8.69 -24.30 14.74
CA ALA A 602 8.00 -24.05 16.02
C ALA A 602 6.89 -23.00 15.86
N VAL A 603 5.72 -23.42 15.39
CA VAL A 603 4.53 -22.55 15.33
C VAL A 603 3.36 -23.28 15.96
N THR A 604 2.66 -22.62 16.85
CA THR A 604 1.42 -23.12 17.44
C THR A 604 0.21 -22.41 16.81
N MET A 605 -0.91 -23.09 16.80
CA MET A 605 -2.18 -22.47 16.40
C MET A 605 -2.57 -21.39 17.40
N PRO A 606 -3.05 -20.21 16.96
CA PRO A 606 -3.65 -19.23 17.85
C PRO A 606 -4.78 -19.83 18.69
N ASP A 607 -4.92 -19.37 19.93
CA ASP A 607 -5.96 -19.86 20.85
C ASP A 607 -7.30 -19.20 20.54
N LYS A 608 -8.17 -19.92 19.85
CA LYS A 608 -9.51 -19.45 19.48
C LYS A 608 -10.46 -19.19 20.66
N SER A 609 -10.12 -19.67 21.86
CA SER A 609 -10.88 -19.34 23.08
C SER A 609 -10.58 -17.93 23.62
N ASP A 610 -9.48 -17.33 23.16
CA ASP A 610 -9.07 -15.97 23.47
C ASP A 610 -8.66 -15.20 22.20
N PRO A 611 -9.62 -14.80 21.37
CA PRO A 611 -9.34 -14.15 20.07
C PRO A 611 -8.71 -12.76 20.21
N GLN A 612 -8.67 -12.20 21.43
CA GLN A 612 -8.01 -10.92 21.71
C GLN A 612 -6.58 -11.07 22.22
N ARG A 613 -6.10 -12.29 22.36
CA ARG A 613 -4.75 -12.55 22.85
C ARG A 613 -3.70 -11.95 21.94
N LEU A 614 -2.78 -11.20 22.52
CA LEU A 614 -1.65 -10.60 21.82
C LEU A 614 -0.48 -11.60 21.74
N TYR A 615 -0.14 -11.97 20.52
CA TYR A 615 1.01 -12.82 20.24
C TYR A 615 2.21 -11.97 19.83
N LYS A 616 3.39 -12.46 20.17
CA LYS A 616 4.67 -11.89 19.76
C LYS A 616 5.46 -12.93 18.96
N PRO A 617 6.38 -12.53 18.10
CA PRO A 617 7.19 -13.48 17.32
C PRO A 617 8.15 -14.29 18.20
N ASP A 618 8.43 -13.83 19.41
CA ASP A 618 9.34 -14.52 20.33
C ASP A 618 8.83 -15.94 20.64
N GLY A 619 9.67 -16.93 20.36
CA GLY A 619 9.31 -18.33 20.54
C GLY A 619 8.55 -18.97 19.37
N LEU A 620 8.24 -18.23 18.31
CA LEU A 620 7.68 -18.76 17.09
C LEU A 620 8.76 -18.82 15.98
N ASP A 621 8.82 -19.96 15.29
CA ASP A 621 9.76 -20.16 14.19
C ASP A 621 9.02 -20.69 12.96
N PHE A 622 8.79 -19.80 12.00
CA PHE A 622 8.04 -20.06 10.77
C PHE A 622 8.91 -20.67 9.65
N ARG A 623 10.18 -20.96 9.92
CA ARG A 623 11.00 -21.71 8.96
C ARG A 623 10.38 -23.09 8.76
N LEU A 624 10.47 -23.59 7.52
CA LEU A 624 9.96 -24.92 7.22
C LEU A 624 10.83 -26.00 7.87
N ARG A 625 10.20 -27.05 8.33
CA ARG A 625 10.89 -28.25 8.81
C ARG A 625 11.35 -29.08 7.61
N PRO A 626 12.61 -29.49 7.55
CA PRO A 626 13.10 -30.36 6.50
C PRO A 626 12.22 -31.60 6.34
N GLY A 627 11.83 -31.88 5.10
CA GLY A 627 10.97 -33.03 4.77
C GLY A 627 9.46 -32.79 4.89
N SER A 628 9.03 -31.57 5.26
CA SER A 628 7.60 -31.23 5.17
C SER A 628 7.13 -31.19 3.71
N ALA A 629 5.82 -31.34 3.48
CA ALA A 629 5.25 -31.37 2.13
C ALA A 629 5.37 -30.04 1.38
N ALA A 630 5.64 -28.93 2.07
CA ALA A 630 5.83 -27.61 1.48
C ALA A 630 7.25 -27.37 0.91
N VAL A 631 8.21 -28.26 1.27
CA VAL A 631 9.62 -28.15 0.83
C VAL A 631 9.77 -28.66 -0.59
N ASP A 632 10.47 -27.94 -1.45
CA ASP A 632 10.69 -28.27 -2.87
C ASP A 632 9.37 -28.50 -3.67
N ALA A 633 8.27 -27.91 -3.25
CA ALA A 633 6.93 -28.16 -3.81
C ALA A 633 6.34 -26.96 -4.58
N GLY A 634 7.04 -25.84 -4.60
CA GLY A 634 6.62 -24.62 -5.30
C GLY A 634 7.07 -24.57 -6.76
N VAL A 635 6.70 -23.50 -7.43
CA VAL A 635 7.10 -23.17 -8.81
C VAL A 635 8.03 -21.96 -8.84
N ALA A 636 8.99 -21.94 -9.76
CA ALA A 636 9.87 -20.79 -9.96
C ALA A 636 9.07 -19.56 -10.38
N LEU A 637 9.22 -18.47 -9.64
CA LEU A 637 8.65 -17.15 -9.89
C LEU A 637 9.79 -16.17 -10.12
N PRO A 638 10.13 -15.86 -11.39
CA PRO A 638 11.28 -15.02 -11.73
C PRO A 638 11.26 -13.70 -10.98
N SER A 639 12.42 -13.28 -10.46
CA SER A 639 12.62 -12.09 -9.61
C SER A 639 12.02 -12.19 -8.19
N ILE A 640 11.28 -13.22 -7.84
CA ILE A 640 10.72 -13.41 -6.49
C ILE A 640 11.52 -14.46 -5.71
N ASN A 641 11.73 -15.63 -6.30
CA ASN A 641 12.36 -16.78 -5.65
C ASN A 641 13.51 -17.40 -6.45
N ASP A 642 14.19 -16.61 -7.29
CA ASP A 642 15.32 -17.09 -8.13
C ASP A 642 16.48 -17.69 -7.33
N ASP A 643 16.53 -17.40 -6.04
CA ASP A 643 17.59 -17.83 -5.12
C ASP A 643 17.21 -19.08 -4.31
N PHE A 644 16.17 -19.80 -4.70
CA PHE A 644 15.76 -21.02 -4.01
C PHE A 644 16.91 -22.06 -3.95
N THR A 645 16.85 -22.92 -2.96
CA THR A 645 17.76 -24.05 -2.77
C THR A 645 17.00 -25.36 -2.97
N GLY A 646 17.68 -26.45 -3.31
CA GLY A 646 16.99 -27.74 -3.54
C GLY A 646 16.56 -27.95 -4.97
N ARG A 647 15.46 -28.68 -5.19
CA ARG A 647 14.94 -29.08 -6.52
C ARG A 647 13.95 -28.09 -7.11
N ALA A 648 13.21 -27.40 -6.25
CA ALA A 648 12.22 -26.39 -6.57
C ALA A 648 12.12 -25.40 -5.39
N PRO A 649 11.49 -24.23 -5.58
CA PRO A 649 11.23 -23.33 -4.46
C PRO A 649 10.34 -23.98 -3.40
N ASP A 650 10.54 -23.59 -2.16
CA ASP A 650 9.65 -23.93 -1.07
C ASP A 650 8.33 -23.16 -1.17
N ILE A 651 7.25 -23.72 -0.64
CA ILE A 651 5.96 -23.02 -0.54
C ILE A 651 5.91 -22.22 0.76
N GLY A 652 5.56 -20.92 0.67
CA GLY A 652 5.50 -20.01 1.81
C GLY A 652 6.55 -18.91 1.75
N ALA A 653 6.56 -18.04 2.76
CA ALA A 653 7.41 -16.84 2.77
C ALA A 653 8.91 -17.11 2.95
N TYR A 654 9.27 -18.26 3.48
CA TYR A 654 10.66 -18.61 3.81
C TYR A 654 11.15 -19.81 3.04
N GLU A 655 12.37 -19.72 2.57
CA GLU A 655 13.10 -20.76 1.87
C GLU A 655 14.11 -21.43 2.81
N ILE A 656 14.15 -22.76 2.85
CA ILE A 656 15.14 -23.52 3.63
C ILE A 656 16.56 -23.17 3.14
N GLY A 657 17.47 -22.97 4.08
CA GLY A 657 18.86 -22.60 3.77
C GLY A 657 19.07 -21.12 3.44
N ARG A 658 18.02 -20.31 3.46
CA ARG A 658 18.11 -18.87 3.31
C ARG A 658 17.90 -18.15 4.65
N PRO A 659 18.52 -16.96 4.84
CA PRO A 659 18.24 -16.14 6.01
C PRO A 659 16.78 -15.71 6.04
N VAL A 660 16.19 -15.68 7.23
CA VAL A 660 14.88 -15.05 7.45
C VAL A 660 15.00 -13.55 7.15
N PRO A 661 14.05 -12.94 6.43
CA PRO A 661 14.05 -11.51 6.19
C PRO A 661 14.10 -10.70 7.48
N HIS A 662 14.78 -9.54 7.42
CA HIS A 662 14.75 -8.58 8.52
C HIS A 662 13.42 -7.82 8.52
N TYR A 663 12.81 -7.69 9.69
CA TYR A 663 11.57 -6.95 9.91
C TYR A 663 11.79 -5.85 10.95
N GLY A 664 11.20 -4.68 10.72
CA GLY A 664 11.34 -3.53 11.60
C GLY A 664 12.61 -2.72 11.38
N PRO A 665 12.89 -1.73 12.25
CA PRO A 665 14.02 -0.81 12.10
C PRO A 665 15.37 -1.52 12.07
N ARG A 666 16.27 -1.03 11.20
CA ARG A 666 17.63 -1.58 10.98
C ARG A 666 18.67 -0.92 11.88
#